data_37e89af23143a4286f27eecc0902e11e
#
_entry.id   37e89af23143a4286f27eecc0902e11e
#
_cell.length_a   1.000
_cell.length_b   1.000
_cell.length_c   1.000
_cell.angle_alpha   90.00
_cell.angle_beta   90.00
_cell.angle_gamma   90.00
#
_symmetry.space_group_name_H-M   'P 1'
#
loop_
_entity.id
_entity.type
_entity.pdbx_description
1 polymer ?
#
loop_
_entity_poly.entity_id
_entity_poly.type
_entity_poly.pdbx_seq_one_letter_code
_entity_poly.pdbx_strand_id
1 'polypeptide(L)'
;MNLKNILPFIFIILFSGNNIFSQISPEALEEWESRKYSMFIHWGIYSELGGVWNARQISYGLSEQIQAHAGIYSDIYSQIAKNFNPVKWNPDSIALLAQQAGMRSIVFTSKHHDGFCMFHSKHTDFNVVDATPYKRDVLKELSEACKRHGLKFGLYFSLIDWHYPQASPISSHNSDYITPEHFDFNKKQITELLTNYGSISELWFDMGSQSFEQSLEMRELVKSLQPDCMIGSRLGNDMGDFMVMGDNQEPSYIIGVPWQSPASFFSETWGYRSWQQRGSETDKTREKLASLLRVCSRGGNFLLNIGPRGDGSVVEFERNVLLNIGRWLERNSDAIYGTSPDPFHIPFEWGAITSRRDKLYLHVMTQPKNGIIVLPGLNGKISKVSVLADATPCNYKKDSNGVTVQLPSSVNPDEEYIALEIAFDGAYTVPPINIIPLSKNQILDRRNAFKYYSNSGIDYSSRFQSTIREEWTLLPDKNATLTPALYYTNQEKGREIELSLNGQTKKIILDGDKELILTNNMAELTFGEIYMQGPFPSGIDGIHGDSYNIVPSKPWGHNNNVWEPTNWKNNEIHKCEAERSQARYIMQEINSPNDRQILVSITSGDAVTVLLNGKILLLNNNPFKKEAIQNIVALDLKKGTNQLLVKVFNCFQKELTIAINTDIPQIFYIKKLEPVRFRKGEYFPVYWKLSNPRTPHETLNLPNLKMIYE
;
A
#
# COMPACT_ATOMS: atom_id res chain seq x y z
N MET A 1 -3.56 12.44 75.96
CA MET A 1 -2.95 13.12 74.82
C MET A 1 -3.13 12.23 73.57
N ASN A 2 -3.96 12.67 72.64
CA ASN A 2 -4.46 11.88 71.53
C ASN A 2 -3.45 11.83 70.39
N LEU A 3 -3.06 10.65 69.95
CA LEU A 3 -2.47 10.42 68.57
C LEU A 3 -3.62 10.18 67.63
N LYS A 4 -3.79 11.10 66.70
CA LYS A 4 -4.72 10.99 65.59
C LYS A 4 -4.08 10.21 64.39
N ASN A 5 -4.90 9.33 63.85
CA ASN A 5 -4.69 8.52 62.66
C ASN A 5 -4.19 9.33 61.44
N ILE A 6 -3.12 8.83 60.78
CA ILE A 6 -2.76 9.18 59.41
C ILE A 6 -3.06 7.95 58.58
N LEU A 7 -4.14 8.02 57.79
CA LEU A 7 -4.38 7.09 56.68
C LEU A 7 -3.48 7.49 55.49
N PRO A 8 -2.77 6.57 54.86
CA PRO A 8 -2.16 6.84 53.57
C PRO A 8 -3.21 6.75 52.47
N PHE A 9 -3.41 7.83 51.74
CA PHE A 9 -4.12 7.84 50.46
C PHE A 9 -3.30 7.03 49.47
N ILE A 10 -3.74 5.82 49.15
CA ILE A 10 -3.27 5.05 48.00
C ILE A 10 -3.97 5.65 46.80
N PHE A 11 -3.23 6.41 46.00
CA PHE A 11 -3.62 6.78 44.62
C PHE A 11 -3.56 5.52 43.77
N ILE A 12 -4.70 4.88 43.55
CA ILE A 12 -4.85 3.88 42.48
C ILE A 12 -4.91 4.67 41.20
N ILE A 13 -3.77 4.78 40.52
CA ILE A 13 -3.74 5.19 39.09
C ILE A 13 -4.36 4.03 38.33
N LEU A 14 -5.63 4.15 38.01
CA LEU A 14 -6.27 3.36 36.98
C LEU A 14 -5.59 3.71 35.63
N PHE A 15 -4.62 2.91 35.23
CA PHE A 15 -4.22 2.84 33.86
C PHE A 15 -5.42 2.32 33.04
N SER A 16 -6.23 3.24 32.54
CA SER A 16 -7.09 2.95 31.40
C SER A 16 -6.14 2.64 30.24
N GLY A 17 -5.94 1.36 29.97
CA GLY A 17 -5.16 0.89 28.82
C GLY A 17 -5.90 1.25 27.54
N ASN A 18 -5.81 2.50 27.14
CA ASN A 18 -5.87 2.83 25.73
C ASN A 18 -4.54 2.34 25.15
N ASN A 19 -4.54 1.27 24.38
CA ASN A 19 -3.46 0.92 23.49
C ASN A 19 -3.35 2.06 22.46
N ILE A 20 -2.65 3.13 22.82
CA ILE A 20 -2.24 4.18 21.89
C ILE A 20 -1.10 3.54 21.13
N PHE A 21 -1.39 2.97 19.93
CA PHE A 21 -0.34 2.64 18.98
C PHE A 21 0.50 3.91 18.80
N SER A 22 1.80 3.84 19.04
CA SER A 22 2.70 4.96 18.79
C SER A 22 2.55 5.39 17.33
N GLN A 23 2.01 6.58 17.11
CA GLN A 23 1.85 7.16 15.79
C GLN A 23 3.13 7.90 15.42
N ILE A 24 3.44 7.92 14.13
CA ILE A 24 4.49 8.78 13.57
C ILE A 24 4.17 10.24 13.89
N SER A 25 5.18 11.03 14.22
CA SER A 25 5.01 12.48 14.33
C SER A 25 4.58 13.08 12.98
N PRO A 26 3.70 14.10 12.96
CA PRO A 26 3.31 14.77 11.73
C PRO A 26 4.50 15.29 10.93
N GLU A 27 5.52 15.78 11.59
CA GLU A 27 6.75 16.30 10.99
C GLU A 27 7.57 15.22 10.29
N ALA A 28 7.68 14.02 10.89
CA ALA A 28 8.38 12.88 10.29
C ALA A 28 7.61 12.33 9.08
N LEU A 29 6.28 12.33 9.15
CA LEU A 29 5.42 11.92 8.04
C LEU A 29 5.56 12.89 6.86
N GLU A 30 5.43 14.20 7.11
CA GLU A 30 5.57 15.25 6.08
C GLU A 30 6.95 15.19 5.43
N GLU A 31 8.00 15.04 6.24
CA GLU A 31 9.37 14.89 5.74
C GLU A 31 9.49 13.67 4.82
N TRP A 32 8.96 12.51 5.23
CA TRP A 32 9.00 11.29 4.43
C TRP A 32 8.21 11.43 3.11
N GLU A 33 7.00 11.98 3.14
CA GLU A 33 6.18 12.22 1.95
C GLU A 33 6.81 13.22 0.98
N SER A 34 7.57 14.20 1.51
CA SER A 34 8.22 15.24 0.70
C SER A 34 9.45 14.75 -0.06
N ARG A 35 10.05 13.62 0.31
CA ARG A 35 11.29 13.07 -0.30
C ARG A 35 11.13 12.76 -1.78
N LYS A 36 10.01 12.17 -2.18
CA LYS A 36 9.60 11.82 -3.55
C LYS A 36 10.53 10.85 -4.29
N TYR A 37 11.84 10.88 -4.08
CA TYR A 37 12.81 10.09 -4.82
C TYR A 37 13.93 9.59 -3.93
N SER A 38 14.17 8.26 -3.94
CA SER A 38 15.14 7.58 -3.07
C SER A 38 15.86 6.46 -3.80
N MET A 39 17.06 6.12 -3.33
CA MET A 39 17.84 4.99 -3.82
C MET A 39 17.54 3.75 -3.01
N PHE A 40 17.27 2.64 -3.69
CA PHE A 40 17.31 1.32 -3.10
C PHE A 40 18.60 0.63 -3.48
N ILE A 41 19.20 -0.17 -2.60
CA ILE A 41 20.43 -0.91 -2.91
C ILE A 41 20.23 -2.38 -2.53
N HIS A 42 20.17 -3.25 -3.55
CA HIS A 42 20.23 -4.69 -3.35
C HIS A 42 21.65 -5.18 -3.54
N TRP A 43 22.34 -5.46 -2.43
CA TRP A 43 23.74 -5.88 -2.45
C TRP A 43 24.04 -6.87 -1.32
N GLY A 44 24.73 -7.95 -1.65
CA GLY A 44 25.08 -9.04 -0.75
C GLY A 44 26.00 -10.05 -1.45
N ILE A 45 26.24 -11.20 -0.83
CA ILE A 45 27.12 -12.25 -1.40
C ILE A 45 26.58 -12.83 -2.71
N TYR A 46 25.28 -12.73 -2.97
CA TYR A 46 24.68 -13.09 -4.27
C TYR A 46 25.24 -12.25 -5.43
N SER A 47 25.75 -11.06 -5.16
CA SER A 47 26.38 -10.20 -6.17
C SER A 47 27.71 -10.76 -6.70
N GLU A 48 28.42 -11.59 -5.91
CA GLU A 48 29.59 -12.34 -6.38
C GLU A 48 29.24 -13.32 -7.49
N LEU A 49 28.05 -13.94 -7.38
CA LEU A 49 27.58 -14.90 -8.37
C LEU A 49 27.06 -14.22 -9.63
N GLY A 50 26.51 -13.02 -9.52
CA GLY A 50 26.01 -12.25 -10.65
C GLY A 50 24.99 -13.01 -11.51
N GLY A 51 24.12 -13.83 -10.88
CA GLY A 51 23.15 -14.67 -11.58
C GLY A 51 23.72 -15.91 -12.29
N VAL A 52 24.94 -16.34 -11.93
CA VAL A 52 25.60 -17.52 -12.52
C VAL A 52 25.94 -18.53 -11.43
N TRP A 53 25.62 -19.80 -11.65
CA TRP A 53 25.98 -20.92 -10.78
C TRP A 53 26.53 -22.09 -11.58
N ASN A 54 27.67 -22.67 -11.15
CA ASN A 54 28.35 -23.76 -11.85
C ASN A 54 28.54 -23.50 -13.36
N ALA A 55 29.02 -22.28 -13.70
CA ALA A 55 29.23 -21.78 -15.06
C ALA A 55 27.95 -21.73 -15.92
N ARG A 56 26.76 -21.78 -15.33
CA ARG A 56 25.48 -21.66 -16.01
C ARG A 56 24.77 -20.39 -15.59
N GLN A 57 24.23 -19.65 -16.55
CA GLN A 57 23.31 -18.55 -16.28
C GLN A 57 22.01 -19.11 -15.71
N ILE A 58 21.59 -18.59 -14.54
CA ILE A 58 20.28 -18.92 -13.96
C ILE A 58 19.28 -17.94 -14.54
N SER A 59 18.60 -18.35 -15.61
CA SER A 59 17.75 -17.49 -16.44
C SER A 59 16.33 -17.31 -15.94
N TYR A 60 15.94 -18.03 -14.91
CA TYR A 60 14.65 -17.89 -14.24
C TYR A 60 14.82 -17.36 -12.83
N GLY A 61 13.87 -16.53 -12.40
CA GLY A 61 13.89 -15.88 -11.10
C GLY A 61 14.92 -14.75 -10.97
N LEU A 62 14.99 -14.20 -9.79
CA LEU A 62 15.77 -13.01 -9.46
C LEU A 62 17.20 -13.39 -9.01
N SER A 63 18.21 -12.60 -9.40
CA SER A 63 19.63 -12.94 -9.11
C SER A 63 19.97 -12.91 -7.63
N GLU A 64 19.33 -12.07 -6.83
CA GLU A 64 19.48 -12.02 -5.38
C GLU A 64 18.84 -13.21 -4.67
N GLN A 65 17.96 -13.94 -5.36
CA GLN A 65 17.36 -15.19 -4.88
C GLN A 65 18.00 -16.45 -5.52
N ILE A 66 19.21 -16.31 -6.06
CA ILE A 66 19.90 -17.40 -6.77
C ILE A 66 20.06 -18.66 -5.92
N GLN A 67 20.17 -18.54 -4.60
CA GLN A 67 20.23 -19.67 -3.69
C GLN A 67 19.01 -20.59 -3.85
N ALA A 68 17.81 -20.03 -3.86
CA ALA A 68 16.57 -20.78 -4.05
C ALA A 68 16.42 -21.27 -5.49
N HIS A 69 16.63 -20.39 -6.47
CA HIS A 69 16.40 -20.71 -7.88
C HIS A 69 17.39 -21.73 -8.45
N ALA A 70 18.64 -21.73 -8.00
CA ALA A 70 19.64 -22.71 -8.39
C ALA A 70 19.70 -23.97 -7.47
N GLY A 71 18.87 -24.01 -6.42
CA GLY A 71 18.83 -25.14 -5.46
C GLY A 71 20.14 -25.30 -4.69
N ILE A 72 20.77 -24.21 -4.26
CA ILE A 72 22.05 -24.26 -3.56
C ILE A 72 21.81 -24.49 -2.06
N TYR A 73 22.34 -25.57 -1.52
CA TYR A 73 22.26 -25.83 -0.08
C TYR A 73 22.94 -24.72 0.73
N SER A 74 22.41 -24.41 1.91
CA SER A 74 22.89 -23.28 2.74
C SER A 74 24.34 -23.39 3.19
N ASP A 75 24.85 -24.62 3.44
CA ASP A 75 26.24 -24.88 3.78
C ASP A 75 27.19 -24.60 2.60
N ILE A 76 26.75 -24.88 1.37
CA ILE A 76 27.51 -24.57 0.15
C ILE A 76 27.43 -23.06 -0.15
N TYR A 77 26.23 -22.49 -0.06
CA TYR A 77 26.00 -21.07 -0.34
C TYR A 77 26.81 -20.17 0.61
N SER A 78 26.86 -20.51 1.89
CA SER A 78 27.60 -19.75 2.89
C SER A 78 29.11 -19.64 2.60
N GLN A 79 29.69 -20.60 1.86
CA GLN A 79 31.12 -20.54 1.49
C GLN A 79 31.42 -19.39 0.51
N ILE A 80 30.42 -18.85 -0.19
CA ILE A 80 30.58 -17.69 -1.10
C ILE A 80 31.08 -16.48 -0.33
N ALA A 81 30.69 -16.32 0.94
CA ALA A 81 31.16 -15.23 1.80
C ALA A 81 32.70 -15.15 1.90
N LYS A 82 33.41 -16.29 1.79
CA LYS A 82 34.89 -16.32 1.81
C LYS A 82 35.52 -15.62 0.60
N ASN A 83 34.79 -15.43 -0.47
CA ASN A 83 35.23 -14.74 -1.68
C ASN A 83 34.77 -13.28 -1.73
N PHE A 84 33.79 -12.92 -0.90
CA PHE A 84 33.21 -11.57 -0.88
C PHE A 84 34.21 -10.57 -0.28
N ASN A 85 34.90 -9.84 -1.15
CA ASN A 85 35.92 -8.86 -0.78
C ASN A 85 35.72 -7.56 -1.57
N PRO A 86 34.77 -6.70 -1.18
CA PRO A 86 34.37 -5.51 -1.94
C PRO A 86 35.38 -4.37 -1.86
N VAL A 87 36.57 -4.58 -2.44
CA VAL A 87 37.69 -3.61 -2.40
C VAL A 87 37.40 -2.29 -3.11
N LYS A 88 36.37 -2.23 -3.97
CA LYS A 88 35.95 -1.01 -4.66
C LYS A 88 34.75 -0.32 -3.97
N TRP A 89 34.31 -0.86 -2.85
CA TRP A 89 33.25 -0.22 -2.07
C TRP A 89 33.72 1.15 -1.56
N ASN A 90 32.91 2.16 -1.87
CA ASN A 90 33.16 3.53 -1.40
C ASN A 90 31.80 4.16 -1.02
N PRO A 91 31.48 4.23 0.27
CA PRO A 91 30.18 4.71 0.75
C PRO A 91 29.95 6.21 0.45
N ASP A 92 30.98 7.04 0.47
CA ASP A 92 30.85 8.46 0.10
C ASP A 92 30.54 8.63 -1.39
N SER A 93 31.13 7.81 -2.26
CA SER A 93 30.80 7.81 -3.70
C SER A 93 29.35 7.39 -3.96
N ILE A 94 28.82 6.43 -3.19
CA ILE A 94 27.42 6.01 -3.28
C ILE A 94 26.49 7.14 -2.82
N ALA A 95 26.78 7.74 -1.67
CA ALA A 95 26.01 8.86 -1.13
C ALA A 95 26.04 10.07 -2.08
N LEU A 96 27.20 10.40 -2.63
CA LEU A 96 27.35 11.46 -3.63
C LEU A 96 26.57 11.16 -4.92
N LEU A 97 26.60 9.91 -5.40
CA LEU A 97 25.80 9.50 -6.57
C LEU A 97 24.31 9.69 -6.31
N ALA A 98 23.82 9.26 -5.14
CA ALA A 98 22.41 9.46 -4.77
C ALA A 98 22.04 10.96 -4.74
N GLN A 99 22.89 11.80 -4.15
CA GLN A 99 22.71 13.25 -4.10
C GLN A 99 22.71 13.88 -5.50
N GLN A 100 23.66 13.52 -6.36
CA GLN A 100 23.74 14.00 -7.75
C GLN A 100 22.58 13.50 -8.61
N ALA A 101 22.02 12.33 -8.30
CA ALA A 101 20.80 11.82 -8.93
C ALA A 101 19.54 12.55 -8.46
N GLY A 102 19.64 13.46 -7.47
CA GLY A 102 18.50 14.15 -6.87
C GLY A 102 17.80 13.36 -5.76
N MET A 103 18.30 12.21 -5.35
CA MET A 103 17.68 11.39 -4.31
C MET A 103 17.83 12.01 -2.93
N ARG A 104 16.87 11.75 -2.04
CA ARG A 104 16.82 12.33 -0.68
C ARG A 104 17.11 11.32 0.43
N SER A 105 17.06 10.03 0.10
CA SER A 105 17.41 8.96 1.03
C SER A 105 18.00 7.76 0.29
N ILE A 106 18.63 6.87 1.09
CA ILE A 106 19.10 5.55 0.64
C ILE A 106 18.46 4.51 1.55
N VAL A 107 17.83 3.48 0.97
CA VAL A 107 17.39 2.26 1.64
C VAL A 107 18.34 1.14 1.25
N PHE A 108 18.94 0.48 2.24
CA PHE A 108 19.98 -0.53 2.02
C PHE A 108 19.57 -1.90 2.52
N THR A 109 19.84 -2.97 1.75
CA THR A 109 19.60 -4.35 2.19
C THR A 109 20.54 -4.73 3.33
N SER A 110 20.08 -4.58 4.57
CA SER A 110 20.87 -5.01 5.76
C SER A 110 21.00 -6.52 5.84
N LYS A 111 19.93 -7.25 5.54
CA LYS A 111 19.88 -8.71 5.39
C LYS A 111 18.84 -9.07 4.32
N HIS A 112 19.23 -9.85 3.32
CA HIS A 112 18.32 -10.42 2.31
C HIS A 112 17.86 -11.84 2.73
N HIS A 113 17.09 -12.52 1.90
CA HIS A 113 16.50 -13.84 2.20
C HIS A 113 17.55 -14.92 2.47
N ASP A 114 18.74 -14.79 1.90
CA ASP A 114 19.86 -15.72 2.10
C ASP A 114 20.42 -15.72 3.53
N GLY A 115 19.99 -14.76 4.36
CA GLY A 115 20.40 -14.62 5.76
C GLY A 115 21.74 -13.93 5.95
N PHE A 116 22.45 -13.55 4.86
CA PHE A 116 23.73 -12.85 4.98
C PHE A 116 23.54 -11.42 5.46
N CYS A 117 24.16 -11.09 6.61
CA CYS A 117 24.08 -9.77 7.20
C CYS A 117 25.17 -8.84 6.65
N MET A 118 24.78 -7.74 6.02
CA MET A 118 25.68 -6.70 5.54
C MET A 118 26.13 -5.75 6.66
N PHE A 119 25.94 -6.15 7.91
CA PHE A 119 26.31 -5.45 9.13
C PHE A 119 26.90 -6.43 10.14
N HIS A 120 27.65 -5.94 11.12
CA HIS A 120 28.22 -6.78 12.17
C HIS A 120 27.13 -7.17 13.19
N SER A 121 26.55 -8.34 13.02
CA SER A 121 25.60 -8.93 13.98
C SER A 121 26.29 -9.79 15.01
N LYS A 122 25.93 -9.64 16.28
CA LYS A 122 26.40 -10.52 17.38
C LYS A 122 25.60 -11.82 17.47
N HIS A 123 24.56 -11.98 16.65
CA HIS A 123 23.63 -13.12 16.71
C HIS A 123 23.87 -14.15 15.61
N THR A 124 24.80 -13.89 14.69
CA THR A 124 25.22 -14.82 13.65
C THR A 124 26.62 -14.46 13.16
N ASP A 125 27.45 -15.47 12.89
CA ASP A 125 28.75 -15.29 12.24
C ASP A 125 28.62 -15.14 10.71
N PHE A 126 27.42 -15.36 10.17
CA PHE A 126 27.14 -15.21 8.76
C PHE A 126 26.88 -13.74 8.41
N ASN A 127 27.93 -12.95 8.57
CA ASN A 127 27.91 -11.51 8.34
C ASN A 127 29.18 -11.02 7.65
N VAL A 128 29.14 -9.78 7.11
CA VAL A 128 30.21 -9.21 6.32
C VAL A 128 31.53 -9.06 7.09
N VAL A 129 31.48 -8.90 8.41
CA VAL A 129 32.70 -8.72 9.23
C VAL A 129 33.33 -10.09 9.57
N ASP A 130 32.52 -11.05 9.99
CA ASP A 130 33.05 -12.33 10.49
C ASP A 130 33.31 -13.35 9.38
N ALA A 131 32.39 -13.47 8.39
CA ALA A 131 32.47 -14.48 7.35
C ALA A 131 33.33 -14.13 6.14
N THR A 132 33.69 -12.84 5.96
CA THR A 132 34.39 -12.38 4.74
C THR A 132 35.84 -11.96 5.01
N PRO A 133 36.72 -11.92 3.99
CA PRO A 133 38.04 -11.34 4.11
C PRO A 133 38.03 -9.81 4.24
N TYR A 134 36.92 -9.13 3.92
CA TYR A 134 36.78 -7.69 3.95
C TYR A 134 36.85 -7.10 5.37
N LYS A 135 36.27 -7.77 6.36
CA LYS A 135 36.38 -7.46 7.80
C LYS A 135 35.88 -6.06 8.22
N ARG A 136 35.05 -5.39 7.41
CA ARG A 136 34.52 -4.06 7.71
C ARG A 136 32.99 -4.07 7.65
N ASP A 137 32.37 -3.23 8.47
CA ASP A 137 30.91 -3.07 8.53
C ASP A 137 30.46 -2.04 7.48
N VAL A 138 30.03 -2.55 6.33
CA VAL A 138 29.61 -1.71 5.18
C VAL A 138 28.36 -0.89 5.47
N LEU A 139 27.47 -1.42 6.33
CA LEU A 139 26.24 -0.69 6.72
C LEU A 139 26.58 0.53 7.57
N LYS A 140 27.51 0.39 8.52
CA LYS A 140 27.98 1.49 9.36
C LYS A 140 28.66 2.56 8.50
N GLU A 141 29.51 2.16 7.58
CA GLU A 141 30.18 3.08 6.67
C GLU A 141 29.18 3.89 5.83
N LEU A 142 28.15 3.23 5.30
CA LEU A 142 27.13 3.90 4.49
C LEU A 142 26.23 4.82 5.32
N SER A 143 25.82 4.41 6.53
CA SER A 143 25.02 5.27 7.41
C SER A 143 25.74 6.57 7.77
N GLU A 144 27.05 6.47 8.05
CA GLU A 144 27.90 7.64 8.31
C GLU A 144 28.08 8.52 7.06
N ALA A 145 28.23 7.92 5.87
CA ALA A 145 28.29 8.66 4.62
C ALA A 145 26.96 9.39 4.33
N CYS A 146 25.81 8.74 4.50
CA CYS A 146 24.51 9.39 4.36
C CYS A 146 24.40 10.62 5.26
N LYS A 147 24.84 10.50 6.53
CA LYS A 147 24.85 11.64 7.46
C LYS A 147 25.74 12.78 6.97
N ARG A 148 26.96 12.48 6.45
CA ARG A 148 27.86 13.51 5.91
C ARG A 148 27.28 14.22 4.69
N HIS A 149 26.57 13.50 3.84
CA HIS A 149 25.96 14.02 2.61
C HIS A 149 24.53 14.54 2.78
N GLY A 150 23.99 14.59 4.01
CA GLY A 150 22.64 15.11 4.28
C GLY A 150 21.50 14.24 3.73
N LEU A 151 21.76 12.95 3.50
CA LEU A 151 20.77 11.98 3.06
C LEU A 151 20.13 11.29 4.27
N LYS A 152 18.84 10.99 4.17
CA LYS A 152 18.18 10.09 5.12
C LYS A 152 18.61 8.65 4.85
N PHE A 153 18.65 7.84 5.90
CA PHE A 153 19.06 6.45 5.80
C PHE A 153 17.93 5.52 6.23
N GLY A 154 17.60 4.57 5.39
CA GLY A 154 16.62 3.52 5.62
C GLY A 154 17.23 2.14 5.44
N LEU A 155 16.56 1.14 5.96
CA LEU A 155 16.99 -0.25 5.92
C LEU A 155 15.93 -1.16 5.33
N TYR A 156 16.36 -2.09 4.50
CA TYR A 156 15.58 -3.26 4.12
C TYR A 156 16.00 -4.43 5.00
N PHE A 157 15.04 -5.22 5.44
CA PHE A 157 15.25 -6.42 6.24
C PHE A 157 14.30 -7.53 5.82
N SER A 158 14.85 -8.66 5.36
CA SER A 158 14.05 -9.84 5.06
C SER A 158 13.55 -10.49 6.35
N LEU A 159 12.25 -10.76 6.43
CA LEU A 159 11.65 -11.51 7.54
C LEU A 159 12.00 -12.99 7.47
N ILE A 160 12.16 -13.56 6.27
CA ILE A 160 12.67 -14.92 6.08
C ILE A 160 14.20 -14.97 6.12
N ASP A 161 14.74 -16.14 6.45
CA ASP A 161 16.17 -16.38 6.53
C ASP A 161 16.47 -17.84 6.15
N TRP A 162 17.11 -18.02 5.00
CA TRP A 162 17.40 -19.36 4.48
C TRP A 162 18.64 -20.02 5.13
N HIS A 163 19.35 -19.28 5.94
CA HIS A 163 20.54 -19.76 6.64
C HIS A 163 20.25 -20.14 8.11
N TYR A 164 19.28 -19.48 8.75
CA TYR A 164 18.96 -19.70 10.15
C TYR A 164 18.30 -21.08 10.35
N PRO A 165 18.88 -21.99 11.17
CA PRO A 165 18.43 -23.39 11.26
C PRO A 165 16.98 -23.59 11.72
N GLN A 166 16.44 -22.65 12.54
CA GLN A 166 15.08 -22.69 13.06
C GLN A 166 14.07 -21.90 12.22
N ALA A 167 14.50 -21.42 11.04
CA ALA A 167 13.60 -20.81 10.07
C ALA A 167 12.89 -21.87 9.23
N SER A 168 11.89 -21.43 8.47
CA SER A 168 11.29 -22.28 7.42
C SER A 168 12.31 -22.65 6.35
N PRO A 169 12.15 -23.79 5.67
CA PRO A 169 13.03 -24.20 4.58
C PRO A 169 13.12 -23.16 3.47
N ILE A 170 14.18 -23.25 2.66
CA ILE A 170 14.38 -22.37 1.50
C ILE A 170 13.15 -22.38 0.59
N SER A 171 12.57 -21.21 0.39
CA SER A 171 11.44 -20.97 -0.48
C SER A 171 11.46 -19.51 -0.93
N SER A 172 10.97 -19.23 -2.13
CA SER A 172 10.76 -17.85 -2.61
C SER A 172 9.29 -17.41 -2.48
N HIS A 173 8.58 -17.98 -1.50
CA HIS A 173 7.17 -17.72 -1.27
C HIS A 173 6.97 -16.67 -0.16
N ASN A 174 6.27 -15.58 -0.47
CA ASN A 174 6.05 -14.48 0.48
C ASN A 174 5.05 -14.77 1.62
N SER A 175 4.43 -15.95 1.61
CA SER A 175 3.59 -16.43 2.72
C SER A 175 4.31 -17.42 3.64
N ASP A 176 5.63 -17.52 3.56
CA ASP A 176 6.41 -18.40 4.43
C ASP A 176 6.23 -18.03 5.90
N TYR A 177 5.92 -19.02 6.72
CA TYR A 177 5.69 -18.87 8.15
C TYR A 177 6.98 -18.53 8.91
N ILE A 178 6.88 -17.59 9.85
CA ILE A 178 7.99 -17.22 10.74
C ILE A 178 7.83 -17.95 12.07
N THR A 179 8.73 -18.93 12.33
CA THR A 179 8.72 -19.68 13.59
C THR A 179 8.98 -18.76 14.79
N PRO A 180 8.55 -19.12 16.02
CA PRO A 180 8.81 -18.30 17.21
C PRO A 180 10.31 -18.04 17.44
N GLU A 181 11.16 -19.04 17.24
CA GLU A 181 12.61 -18.94 17.40
C GLU A 181 13.23 -18.00 16.35
N HIS A 182 12.74 -18.10 15.09
CA HIS A 182 13.16 -17.19 14.03
C HIS A 182 12.70 -15.74 14.29
N PHE A 183 11.48 -15.58 14.81
CA PHE A 183 10.99 -14.27 15.21
C PHE A 183 11.84 -13.61 16.29
N ASP A 184 12.23 -14.38 17.33
CA ASP A 184 13.13 -13.89 18.37
C ASP A 184 14.52 -13.53 17.85
N PHE A 185 15.02 -14.29 16.88
CA PHE A 185 16.27 -13.98 16.19
C PHE A 185 16.16 -12.66 15.39
N ASN A 186 15.07 -12.48 14.63
CA ASN A 186 14.81 -11.25 13.89
C ASN A 186 14.71 -10.03 14.82
N LYS A 187 14.03 -10.14 15.97
CA LYS A 187 13.94 -9.04 16.97
C LYS A 187 15.32 -8.60 17.48
N LYS A 188 16.21 -9.55 17.74
CA LYS A 188 17.58 -9.25 18.19
C LYS A 188 18.36 -8.48 17.12
N GLN A 189 18.27 -8.90 15.86
CA GLN A 189 18.91 -8.21 14.74
C GLN A 189 18.33 -6.81 14.49
N ILE A 190 16.99 -6.66 14.55
CA ILE A 190 16.33 -5.35 14.44
C ILE A 190 16.75 -4.41 15.57
N THR A 191 16.92 -4.94 16.79
CA THR A 191 17.43 -4.15 17.92
C THR A 191 18.86 -3.65 17.64
N GLU A 192 19.74 -4.49 17.12
CA GLU A 192 21.09 -4.06 16.71
C GLU A 192 21.06 -2.95 15.65
N LEU A 193 20.23 -3.15 14.62
CA LEU A 193 20.11 -2.20 13.51
C LEU A 193 19.60 -0.82 13.98
N LEU A 194 18.62 -0.79 14.86
CA LEU A 194 18.01 0.45 15.35
C LEU A 194 18.81 1.14 16.47
N THR A 195 19.81 0.46 17.06
CA THR A 195 20.60 1.05 18.15
C THR A 195 22.03 1.43 17.73
N ASN A 196 22.62 0.79 16.70
CA ASN A 196 24.04 0.93 16.39
C ASN A 196 24.34 1.77 15.14
N TYR A 197 23.34 2.08 14.31
CA TYR A 197 23.53 2.68 12.98
C TYR A 197 22.94 4.09 12.83
N GLY A 198 22.67 4.76 13.97
CA GLY A 198 22.15 6.12 13.99
C GLY A 198 20.64 6.18 13.73
N SER A 199 20.18 7.31 13.22
CA SER A 199 18.75 7.50 12.92
C SER A 199 18.37 6.76 11.65
N ILE A 200 17.41 5.86 11.76
CA ILE A 200 16.83 5.10 10.66
C ILE A 200 15.48 5.72 10.31
N SER A 201 15.38 6.25 9.12
CA SER A 201 14.20 6.99 8.68
C SER A 201 13.07 6.12 8.17
N GLU A 202 13.39 4.93 7.68
CA GLU A 202 12.40 3.92 7.28
C GLU A 202 12.97 2.51 7.40
N LEU A 203 12.10 1.57 7.78
CA LEU A 203 12.41 0.14 7.87
C LEU A 203 11.49 -0.63 6.93
N TRP A 204 12.09 -1.21 5.91
CA TRP A 204 11.44 -1.91 4.83
C TRP A 204 11.52 -3.41 5.08
N PHE A 205 10.45 -4.00 5.61
CA PHE A 205 10.34 -5.46 5.77
C PHE A 205 9.95 -6.12 4.46
N ASP A 206 10.38 -7.36 4.28
CA ASP A 206 10.05 -8.13 3.08
C ASP A 206 9.92 -9.61 3.37
N MET A 207 9.03 -10.27 2.62
CA MET A 207 8.77 -11.71 2.65
C MET A 207 8.36 -12.23 4.04
N GLY A 208 7.78 -13.40 4.06
CA GLY A 208 7.33 -14.08 5.29
C GLY A 208 5.96 -13.64 5.78
N SER A 209 5.29 -14.57 6.47
CA SER A 209 3.99 -14.38 7.09
C SER A 209 4.14 -14.42 8.60
N GLN A 210 4.15 -13.26 9.22
CA GLN A 210 4.13 -13.15 10.68
C GLN A 210 2.70 -13.34 11.20
N SER A 211 2.56 -13.87 12.42
CA SER A 211 1.29 -13.81 13.12
C SER A 211 0.93 -12.34 13.44
N PHE A 212 -0.32 -12.09 13.79
CA PHE A 212 -0.74 -10.76 14.21
C PHE A 212 0.09 -10.26 15.41
N GLU A 213 0.33 -11.14 16.39
CA GLU A 213 1.11 -10.82 17.57
C GLU A 213 2.57 -10.51 17.25
N GLN A 214 3.17 -11.28 16.34
CA GLN A 214 4.54 -11.04 15.89
C GLN A 214 4.66 -9.68 15.19
N SER A 215 3.74 -9.35 14.31
CA SER A 215 3.75 -8.05 13.63
C SER A 215 3.52 -6.89 14.60
N LEU A 216 2.60 -7.05 15.56
CA LEU A 216 2.36 -6.05 16.60
C LEU A 216 3.60 -5.85 17.47
N GLU A 217 4.19 -6.95 17.98
CA GLU A 217 5.38 -6.90 18.84
C GLU A 217 6.58 -6.30 18.08
N MET A 218 6.77 -6.64 16.81
CA MET A 218 7.83 -6.04 15.99
C MET A 218 7.60 -4.54 15.79
N ARG A 219 6.36 -4.11 15.53
CA ARG A 219 6.03 -2.68 15.45
C ARG A 219 6.34 -1.95 16.75
N GLU A 220 5.91 -2.50 17.87
CA GLU A 220 6.14 -1.91 19.21
C GLU A 220 7.64 -1.82 19.51
N LEU A 221 8.41 -2.86 19.16
CA LEU A 221 9.88 -2.84 19.27
C LEU A 221 10.49 -1.68 18.47
N VAL A 222 10.16 -1.58 17.19
CA VAL A 222 10.68 -0.50 16.32
C VAL A 222 10.32 0.88 16.90
N LYS A 223 9.06 1.08 17.26
CA LYS A 223 8.58 2.37 17.79
C LYS A 223 9.14 2.72 19.16
N SER A 224 9.46 1.74 19.99
CA SER A 224 10.12 1.96 21.28
C SER A 224 11.57 2.43 21.13
N LEU A 225 12.27 1.97 20.08
CA LEU A 225 13.67 2.30 19.81
C LEU A 225 13.80 3.60 18.99
N GLN A 226 12.98 3.74 17.95
CA GLN A 226 12.95 4.90 17.06
C GLN A 226 11.51 5.26 16.68
N PRO A 227 10.82 6.13 17.44
CA PRO A 227 9.41 6.45 17.23
C PRO A 227 9.06 6.94 15.82
N ASP A 228 9.93 7.72 15.21
CA ASP A 228 9.75 8.32 13.88
C ASP A 228 10.28 7.46 12.71
N CYS A 229 10.76 6.25 12.97
CA CYS A 229 11.10 5.30 11.92
C CYS A 229 9.82 4.84 11.21
N MET A 230 9.68 5.16 9.93
CA MET A 230 8.54 4.72 9.10
C MET A 230 8.64 3.23 8.80
N ILE A 231 7.56 2.48 9.02
CA ILE A 231 7.51 1.04 8.83
C ILE A 231 6.75 0.72 7.55
N GLY A 232 7.36 -0.04 6.64
CA GLY A 232 6.71 -0.52 5.41
C GLY A 232 5.60 -1.54 5.68
N SER A 233 4.55 -1.52 4.87
CA SER A 233 3.36 -2.38 5.04
C SER A 233 3.65 -3.88 4.92
N ARG A 234 4.79 -4.27 4.33
CA ARG A 234 5.20 -5.69 4.25
C ARG A 234 5.62 -6.29 5.61
N LEU A 235 5.60 -5.53 6.71
CA LEU A 235 5.58 -6.12 8.05
C LEU A 235 4.35 -7.02 8.25
N GLY A 236 3.29 -6.79 7.49
CA GLY A 236 2.06 -7.57 7.52
C GLY A 236 1.09 -7.14 8.62
N ASN A 237 -0.09 -7.77 8.60
CA ASN A 237 -1.15 -7.60 9.60
C ASN A 237 -1.53 -6.12 9.84
N ASP A 238 -1.37 -5.29 8.80
CA ASP A 238 -1.63 -3.85 8.83
C ASP A 238 -0.77 -3.04 9.85
N MET A 239 0.42 -3.49 10.14
CA MET A 239 1.29 -2.84 11.13
C MET A 239 2.29 -1.84 10.52
N GLY A 240 2.27 -1.62 9.18
CA GLY A 240 3.10 -0.61 8.51
C GLY A 240 2.58 0.82 8.70
N ASP A 241 3.39 1.83 8.42
CA ASP A 241 3.04 3.26 8.43
C ASP A 241 2.82 3.79 7.01
N PHE A 242 3.40 3.15 6.00
CA PHE A 242 3.19 3.46 4.59
C PHE A 242 2.97 2.19 3.77
N MET A 243 2.19 2.35 2.70
CA MET A 243 1.88 1.29 1.76
C MET A 243 3.07 1.06 0.83
N VAL A 244 3.51 -0.18 0.72
CA VAL A 244 4.47 -0.62 -0.29
C VAL A 244 3.72 -1.19 -1.46
N MET A 245 3.94 -0.65 -2.66
CA MET A 245 3.36 -1.19 -3.88
C MET A 245 4.00 -2.53 -4.27
N GLY A 246 3.36 -3.25 -5.16
CA GLY A 246 3.98 -4.42 -5.78
C GLY A 246 5.26 -4.05 -6.54
N ASP A 247 6.15 -5.02 -6.68
CA ASP A 247 7.45 -4.84 -7.31
C ASP A 247 7.32 -4.33 -8.75
N ASN A 248 8.00 -3.24 -9.07
CA ASN A 248 7.93 -2.57 -10.36
C ASN A 248 6.51 -2.13 -10.78
N GLN A 249 5.63 -1.89 -9.81
CA GLN A 249 4.25 -1.48 -10.07
C GLN A 249 3.99 -0.02 -9.71
N GLU A 250 3.21 0.61 -10.57
CA GLU A 250 2.73 1.97 -10.39
C GLU A 250 1.19 1.96 -10.43
N PRO A 251 0.51 2.56 -9.44
CA PRO A 251 -0.94 2.68 -9.48
C PRO A 251 -1.37 3.62 -10.62
N SER A 252 -2.50 3.34 -11.23
CA SER A 252 -3.12 4.23 -12.24
C SER A 252 -4.01 5.31 -11.62
N TYR A 253 -4.07 5.40 -10.29
CA TYR A 253 -4.96 6.26 -9.52
C TYR A 253 -4.20 6.86 -8.33
N ILE A 254 -4.78 7.90 -7.71
CA ILE A 254 -4.24 8.54 -6.51
C ILE A 254 -4.59 7.70 -5.29
N ILE A 255 -3.58 7.45 -4.46
CA ILE A 255 -3.71 6.77 -3.18
C ILE A 255 -3.67 7.82 -2.07
N GLY A 256 -4.73 7.89 -1.26
CA GLY A 256 -4.90 8.91 -0.21
C GLY A 256 -4.19 8.60 1.11
N VAL A 257 -3.20 7.72 1.11
CA VAL A 257 -2.37 7.34 2.26
C VAL A 257 -0.89 7.39 1.87
N PRO A 258 0.04 7.46 2.82
CA PRO A 258 1.47 7.42 2.50
C PRO A 258 1.82 6.13 1.74
N TRP A 259 2.53 6.21 0.63
CA TRP A 259 2.88 5.05 -0.18
C TRP A 259 4.19 5.21 -0.95
N GLN A 260 4.80 4.09 -1.28
CA GLN A 260 6.07 4.03 -2.00
C GLN A 260 6.02 2.96 -3.08
N SER A 261 6.56 3.28 -4.26
CA SER A 261 6.71 2.37 -5.40
C SER A 261 8.18 1.95 -5.51
N PRO A 262 8.51 0.68 -5.15
CA PRO A 262 9.84 0.14 -5.39
C PRO A 262 9.99 -0.27 -6.86
N ALA A 263 11.08 0.13 -7.49
CA ALA A 263 11.37 -0.20 -8.88
C ALA A 263 12.84 -0.60 -9.06
N SER A 264 13.06 -1.64 -9.85
CA SER A 264 14.39 -2.03 -10.34
C SER A 264 14.66 -1.43 -11.72
N PHE A 265 15.92 -1.41 -12.17
CA PHE A 265 16.24 -1.04 -13.54
C PHE A 265 15.67 -2.03 -14.55
N PHE A 266 15.62 -3.30 -14.17
CA PHE A 266 15.15 -4.40 -15.00
C PHE A 266 14.26 -5.30 -14.16
N SER A 267 13.06 -5.63 -14.65
CA SER A 267 12.05 -6.42 -13.92
C SER A 267 12.55 -7.82 -13.54
N GLU A 268 13.59 -8.29 -14.19
CA GLU A 268 14.17 -9.63 -14.03
C GLU A 268 15.15 -9.73 -12.85
N THR A 269 15.52 -8.63 -12.20
CA THR A 269 16.50 -8.68 -11.08
C THR A 269 16.52 -7.40 -10.25
N TRP A 270 16.75 -7.54 -8.94
CA TRP A 270 17.10 -6.46 -8.03
C TRP A 270 18.62 -6.43 -7.77
N GLY A 271 19.22 -7.60 -7.54
CA GLY A 271 20.66 -7.75 -7.40
C GLY A 271 21.42 -7.70 -8.73
N TYR A 272 22.75 -7.60 -8.64
CA TYR A 272 23.61 -7.61 -9.81
C TYR A 272 23.44 -8.88 -10.65
N ARG A 273 23.26 -8.69 -11.96
CA ARG A 273 23.24 -9.77 -12.96
C ARG A 273 24.27 -9.48 -14.03
N SER A 274 25.30 -10.33 -14.14
CA SER A 274 26.47 -10.09 -15.01
C SER A 274 26.11 -10.10 -16.50
N TRP A 275 25.13 -10.89 -16.89
CA TRP A 275 24.67 -11.11 -18.26
C TRP A 275 23.37 -10.34 -18.59
N GLN A 276 22.98 -9.36 -17.74
CA GLN A 276 21.79 -8.53 -17.98
C GLN A 276 21.91 -7.75 -19.30
N GLN A 277 20.91 -7.88 -20.18
CA GLN A 277 20.78 -7.03 -21.36
C GLN A 277 20.29 -5.65 -20.91
N ARG A 278 21.12 -4.61 -21.17
CA ARG A 278 20.86 -3.28 -20.61
C ARG A 278 20.23 -2.29 -21.58
N GLY A 279 20.46 -2.47 -22.91
CA GLY A 279 19.91 -1.59 -23.93
C GLY A 279 20.50 -0.17 -23.89
N SER A 280 19.67 0.82 -24.22
CA SER A 280 20.07 2.23 -24.31
C SER A 280 19.93 2.93 -22.96
N GLU A 281 20.96 3.67 -22.54
CA GLU A 281 20.91 4.53 -21.34
C GLU A 281 19.87 5.65 -21.48
N THR A 282 19.70 6.19 -22.68
CA THR A 282 18.71 7.23 -22.96
C THR A 282 17.29 6.71 -22.77
N ASP A 283 16.97 5.55 -23.35
CA ASP A 283 15.63 4.96 -23.22
C ASP A 283 15.33 4.58 -21.76
N LYS A 284 16.32 4.01 -21.07
CA LYS A 284 16.17 3.65 -19.65
C LYS A 284 16.04 4.90 -18.76
N THR A 285 16.74 5.97 -19.06
CA THR A 285 16.57 7.27 -18.38
C THR A 285 15.14 7.78 -18.54
N ARG A 286 14.62 7.77 -19.78
CA ARG A 286 13.24 8.18 -20.06
C ARG A 286 12.22 7.31 -19.33
N GLU A 287 12.41 5.98 -19.34
CA GLU A 287 11.55 5.03 -18.64
C GLU A 287 11.48 5.34 -17.15
N LYS A 288 12.63 5.47 -16.46
CA LYS A 288 12.65 5.66 -15.00
C LYS A 288 12.26 7.08 -14.59
N LEU A 289 12.58 8.08 -15.41
CA LEU A 289 12.08 9.44 -15.20
C LEU A 289 10.55 9.49 -15.34
N ALA A 290 9.97 8.84 -16.35
CA ALA A 290 8.52 8.76 -16.49
C ALA A 290 7.86 8.10 -15.27
N SER A 291 8.46 7.02 -14.73
CA SER A 291 8.01 6.37 -13.50
C SER A 291 8.01 7.35 -12.32
N LEU A 292 9.11 8.06 -12.12
CA LEU A 292 9.21 9.10 -11.07
C LEU A 292 8.08 10.14 -11.20
N LEU A 293 7.87 10.67 -12.40
CA LEU A 293 6.87 11.71 -12.66
C LEU A 293 5.44 11.20 -12.38
N ARG A 294 5.12 9.97 -12.83
CA ARG A 294 3.81 9.36 -12.58
C ARG A 294 3.58 9.03 -11.11
N VAL A 295 4.60 8.52 -10.41
CA VAL A 295 4.52 8.23 -8.97
C VAL A 295 4.29 9.52 -8.19
N CYS A 296 5.05 10.58 -8.45
CA CYS A 296 4.87 11.89 -7.79
C CYS A 296 3.50 12.51 -8.09
N SER A 297 3.05 12.41 -9.33
CA SER A 297 1.71 12.87 -9.75
C SER A 297 0.56 12.20 -9.00
N ARG A 298 0.79 11.00 -8.48
CA ARG A 298 -0.20 10.24 -7.70
C ARG A 298 0.03 10.27 -6.20
N GLY A 299 0.98 11.10 -5.75
CA GLY A 299 1.26 11.36 -4.33
C GLY A 299 2.22 10.39 -3.65
N GLY A 300 2.88 9.51 -4.41
CA GLY A 300 3.82 8.52 -3.87
C GLY A 300 5.26 8.98 -3.81
N ASN A 301 6.09 8.12 -3.21
CA ASN A 301 7.54 8.17 -3.23
C ASN A 301 8.08 7.09 -4.17
N PHE A 302 9.04 7.44 -5.01
CA PHE A 302 9.70 6.52 -5.95
C PHE A 302 11.02 6.02 -5.36
N LEU A 303 11.15 4.70 -5.21
CA LEU A 303 12.32 4.04 -4.66
C LEU A 303 13.01 3.24 -5.78
N LEU A 304 14.07 3.82 -6.39
CA LEU A 304 14.75 3.21 -7.54
C LEU A 304 15.99 2.45 -7.09
N ASN A 305 16.03 1.17 -7.45
CA ASN A 305 17.08 0.24 -7.03
C ASN A 305 18.32 0.28 -7.92
N ILE A 306 19.48 0.07 -7.31
CA ILE A 306 20.73 -0.33 -7.96
C ILE A 306 21.19 -1.68 -7.43
N GLY A 307 21.93 -2.43 -8.25
CA GLY A 307 22.53 -3.72 -7.89
C GLY A 307 24.07 -3.67 -8.03
N PRO A 308 24.83 -3.26 -7.00
CA PRO A 308 26.30 -3.23 -7.07
C PRO A 308 26.88 -4.62 -7.33
N ARG A 309 28.04 -4.65 -7.99
CA ARG A 309 28.84 -5.87 -8.19
C ARG A 309 29.39 -6.39 -6.86
N GLY A 310 29.82 -7.65 -6.83
CA GLY A 310 30.46 -8.25 -5.66
C GLY A 310 31.68 -7.45 -5.17
N ASP A 311 32.45 -6.85 -6.07
CA ASP A 311 33.59 -5.99 -5.72
C ASP A 311 33.22 -4.62 -5.11
N GLY A 312 31.93 -4.33 -4.97
CA GLY A 312 31.38 -3.09 -4.41
C GLY A 312 31.23 -1.94 -5.43
N SER A 313 31.58 -2.14 -6.69
CA SER A 313 31.42 -1.11 -7.72
C SER A 313 29.99 -1.02 -8.23
N VAL A 314 29.53 0.21 -8.47
CA VAL A 314 28.24 0.48 -9.14
C VAL A 314 28.36 0.15 -10.63
N VAL A 315 27.31 -0.43 -11.19
CA VAL A 315 27.23 -0.68 -12.64
C VAL A 315 27.20 0.66 -13.37
N GLU A 316 28.08 0.85 -14.33
CA GLU A 316 28.23 2.13 -15.04
C GLU A 316 26.94 2.58 -15.73
N PHE A 317 26.22 1.66 -16.35
CA PHE A 317 24.92 1.93 -16.96
C PHE A 317 23.91 2.52 -15.97
N GLU A 318 23.79 1.91 -14.77
CA GLU A 318 22.88 2.40 -13.73
C GLU A 318 23.34 3.78 -13.24
N ARG A 319 24.65 3.94 -12.99
CA ARG A 319 25.23 5.24 -12.62
C ARG A 319 24.92 6.34 -13.63
N ASN A 320 25.10 6.08 -14.93
CA ASN A 320 24.86 7.07 -15.99
C ASN A 320 23.39 7.45 -16.09
N VAL A 321 22.47 6.47 -16.01
CA VAL A 321 21.03 6.73 -15.99
C VAL A 321 20.63 7.58 -14.77
N LEU A 322 21.13 7.28 -13.58
CA LEU A 322 20.88 8.08 -12.38
C LEU A 322 21.35 9.53 -12.54
N LEU A 323 22.55 9.74 -13.07
CA LEU A 323 23.09 11.08 -13.31
C LEU A 323 22.28 11.84 -14.37
N ASN A 324 21.76 11.15 -15.39
CA ASN A 324 20.88 11.76 -16.40
C ASN A 324 19.56 12.24 -15.77
N ILE A 325 18.95 11.43 -14.90
CA ILE A 325 17.75 11.83 -14.14
C ILE A 325 18.09 13.03 -13.25
N GLY A 326 19.26 13.00 -12.58
CA GLY A 326 19.73 14.10 -11.73
C GLY A 326 19.86 15.42 -12.49
N ARG A 327 20.42 15.41 -13.70
CA ARG A 327 20.52 16.63 -14.55
C ARG A 327 19.15 17.19 -14.92
N TRP A 328 18.14 16.35 -15.15
CA TRP A 328 16.79 16.81 -15.36
C TRP A 328 16.18 17.42 -14.07
N LEU A 329 16.39 16.77 -12.93
CA LEU A 329 15.89 17.24 -11.63
C LEU A 329 16.55 18.53 -11.18
N GLU A 330 17.83 18.76 -11.49
CA GLU A 330 18.53 20.01 -11.18
C GLU A 330 17.79 21.24 -11.74
N ARG A 331 17.16 21.11 -12.93
CA ARG A 331 16.44 22.16 -13.60
C ARG A 331 14.95 22.20 -13.27
N ASN A 332 14.39 21.08 -12.73
CA ASN A 332 12.96 20.89 -12.56
C ASN A 332 12.56 20.46 -11.13
N SER A 333 13.42 20.69 -10.14
CA SER A 333 13.22 20.21 -8.75
C SER A 333 11.92 20.69 -8.12
N ASP A 334 11.49 21.92 -8.40
CA ASP A 334 10.27 22.53 -7.87
C ASP A 334 8.99 21.79 -8.26
N ALA A 335 9.05 21.09 -9.40
CA ALA A 335 7.93 20.28 -9.89
C ALA A 335 7.82 18.90 -9.21
N ILE A 336 8.78 18.53 -8.37
CA ILE A 336 8.86 17.20 -7.76
C ILE A 336 8.78 17.27 -6.23
N TYR A 337 9.77 17.90 -5.58
CA TYR A 337 9.88 17.85 -4.12
C TYR A 337 8.85 18.75 -3.43
N GLY A 338 8.19 18.22 -2.40
CA GLY A 338 7.17 18.95 -1.66
C GLY A 338 5.92 19.27 -2.48
N THR A 339 5.67 18.54 -3.58
CA THR A 339 4.45 18.67 -4.36
C THR A 339 3.35 17.76 -3.85
N SER A 340 2.12 18.19 -4.08
CA SER A 340 0.88 17.42 -3.92
C SER A 340 0.53 16.69 -5.23
N PRO A 341 -0.32 15.66 -5.18
CA PRO A 341 -0.73 14.92 -6.37
C PRO A 341 -1.53 15.79 -7.37
N ASP A 342 -1.80 15.18 -8.53
CA ASP A 342 -2.64 15.73 -9.60
C ASP A 342 -4.04 16.06 -9.06
N PRO A 343 -4.48 17.32 -9.10
CA PRO A 343 -5.79 17.69 -8.62
C PRO A 343 -6.94 17.32 -9.56
N PHE A 344 -6.65 16.97 -10.83
CA PHE A 344 -7.69 16.62 -11.81
C PHE A 344 -8.18 15.17 -11.66
N HIS A 345 -7.35 14.27 -11.13
CA HIS A 345 -7.66 12.84 -10.98
C HIS A 345 -8.09 12.14 -12.29
N ILE A 346 -7.65 12.64 -13.43
CA ILE A 346 -7.89 12.07 -14.75
C ILE A 346 -6.56 11.79 -15.46
N PRO A 347 -6.49 10.75 -16.31
CA PRO A 347 -5.29 10.52 -17.11
C PRO A 347 -5.18 11.55 -18.23
N PHE A 348 -3.96 12.03 -18.47
CA PHE A 348 -3.62 12.88 -19.61
C PHE A 348 -2.72 12.09 -20.56
N GLU A 349 -3.05 12.07 -21.86
CA GLU A 349 -2.25 11.34 -22.87
C GLU A 349 -0.85 11.94 -23.05
N TRP A 350 -0.70 13.24 -22.81
CA TRP A 350 0.57 13.94 -22.95
C TRP A 350 1.49 13.79 -21.74
N GLY A 351 0.99 13.34 -20.56
CA GLY A 351 1.85 13.20 -19.38
C GLY A 351 1.14 13.21 -18.05
N ALA A 352 1.72 13.90 -17.08
CA ALA A 352 1.30 13.90 -15.68
C ALA A 352 1.32 15.31 -15.09
N ILE A 353 0.67 15.51 -13.93
CA ILE A 353 0.61 16.78 -13.22
C ILE A 353 1.04 16.57 -11.77
N THR A 354 1.84 17.49 -11.25
CA THR A 354 2.01 17.70 -9.80
C THR A 354 1.56 19.10 -9.45
N SER A 355 1.25 19.34 -8.17
CA SER A 355 0.60 20.58 -7.78
C SER A 355 1.18 21.19 -6.50
N ARG A 356 0.95 22.48 -6.33
CA ARG A 356 1.05 23.23 -5.07
C ARG A 356 -0.19 24.10 -4.92
N ARG A 357 -0.33 24.78 -3.80
CA ARG A 357 -1.48 25.63 -3.50
C ARG A 357 -1.78 26.67 -4.60
N ASP A 358 -0.74 27.25 -5.20
CA ASP A 358 -0.79 28.36 -6.16
C ASP A 358 -0.08 28.04 -7.48
N LYS A 359 0.30 26.75 -7.70
CA LYS A 359 1.01 26.33 -8.90
C LYS A 359 0.56 24.94 -9.38
N LEU A 360 0.59 24.77 -10.69
CA LEU A 360 0.54 23.48 -11.36
C LEU A 360 1.82 23.26 -12.14
N TYR A 361 2.35 22.05 -12.10
CA TYR A 361 3.48 21.62 -12.91
C TYR A 361 3.02 20.52 -13.86
N LEU A 362 3.14 20.78 -15.16
CA LEU A 362 2.73 19.88 -16.22
C LEU A 362 3.96 19.14 -16.72
N HIS A 363 4.06 17.85 -16.49
CA HIS A 363 5.13 16.99 -16.98
C HIS A 363 4.75 16.44 -18.34
N VAL A 364 5.22 17.09 -19.41
CA VAL A 364 4.91 16.71 -20.77
C VAL A 364 5.90 15.62 -21.21
N MET A 365 5.40 14.40 -21.36
CA MET A 365 6.20 13.20 -21.68
C MET A 365 6.03 12.72 -23.12
N THR A 366 4.96 13.17 -23.79
CA THR A 366 4.66 12.86 -25.18
C THR A 366 4.19 14.13 -25.86
N GLN A 367 4.56 14.32 -27.13
CA GLN A 367 4.15 15.49 -27.90
C GLN A 367 2.61 15.58 -27.99
N PRO A 368 1.97 16.61 -27.42
CA PRO A 368 0.55 16.76 -27.53
C PRO A 368 0.14 17.11 -28.97
N LYS A 369 -1.07 16.73 -29.34
CA LYS A 369 -1.61 17.01 -30.68
C LYS A 369 -1.55 18.51 -30.99
N ASN A 370 -0.92 18.87 -32.10
CA ASN A 370 -0.66 20.25 -32.53
C ASN A 370 0.12 21.09 -31.49
N GLY A 371 0.84 20.46 -30.56
CA GLY A 371 1.52 21.15 -29.46
C GLY A 371 0.58 21.77 -28.42
N ILE A 372 -0.67 21.34 -28.34
CA ILE A 372 -1.71 21.94 -27.50
C ILE A 372 -2.01 21.03 -26.31
N ILE A 373 -1.85 21.57 -25.10
CA ILE A 373 -2.28 20.96 -23.83
C ILE A 373 -3.61 21.56 -23.44
N VAL A 374 -4.60 20.73 -23.12
CA VAL A 374 -5.91 21.15 -22.64
C VAL A 374 -6.06 20.74 -21.17
N LEU A 375 -6.41 21.70 -20.33
CA LEU A 375 -6.69 21.54 -18.90
C LEU A 375 -8.17 21.86 -18.66
N PRO A 376 -9.05 20.85 -18.74
CA PRO A 376 -10.48 21.08 -18.78
C PRO A 376 -10.97 21.65 -17.42
N GLY A 377 -11.78 22.73 -17.48
CA GLY A 377 -12.40 23.33 -16.31
C GLY A 377 -11.45 24.01 -15.33
N LEU A 378 -10.16 24.08 -15.61
CA LEU A 378 -9.20 24.82 -14.78
C LEU A 378 -9.59 26.28 -14.71
N ASN A 379 -9.74 26.78 -13.49
CA ASN A 379 -10.08 28.15 -13.22
C ASN A 379 -9.17 28.76 -12.15
N GLY A 380 -8.76 30.01 -12.34
CA GLY A 380 -7.87 30.76 -11.47
C GLY A 380 -7.35 32.01 -12.20
N LYS A 381 -6.78 32.97 -11.50
CA LYS A 381 -6.09 34.10 -12.09
C LYS A 381 -4.65 33.70 -12.39
N ILE A 382 -4.37 33.33 -13.65
CA ILE A 382 -3.03 32.93 -14.09
C ILE A 382 -2.14 34.19 -14.13
N SER A 383 -0.99 34.12 -13.48
CA SER A 383 0.05 35.16 -13.48
C SER A 383 1.20 34.82 -14.42
N LYS A 384 1.48 33.49 -14.65
CA LYS A 384 2.60 33.05 -15.48
C LYS A 384 2.32 31.66 -16.04
N VAL A 385 2.75 31.42 -17.30
CA VAL A 385 2.89 30.10 -17.88
C VAL A 385 4.23 30.03 -18.59
N SER A 386 5.11 29.09 -18.19
CA SER A 386 6.45 29.00 -18.78
C SER A 386 7.01 27.59 -18.67
N VAL A 387 8.01 27.28 -19.50
CA VAL A 387 8.91 26.14 -19.28
C VAL A 387 9.64 26.36 -17.95
N LEU A 388 9.65 25.35 -17.07
CA LEU A 388 10.24 25.50 -15.74
C LEU A 388 11.78 25.63 -15.80
N ALA A 389 12.42 24.83 -16.66
CA ALA A 389 13.89 24.73 -16.73
C ALA A 389 14.62 26.02 -17.13
N ASP A 390 13.99 26.88 -17.94
CA ASP A 390 14.63 28.07 -18.51
C ASP A 390 13.74 29.31 -18.52
N ALA A 391 12.55 29.21 -17.93
CA ALA A 391 11.55 30.25 -17.87
C ALA A 391 11.00 30.74 -19.23
N THR A 392 11.20 30.00 -20.32
CA THR A 392 10.65 30.31 -21.65
C THR A 392 9.13 30.48 -21.55
N PRO A 393 8.55 31.63 -21.94
CA PRO A 393 7.12 31.85 -21.83
C PRO A 393 6.31 30.94 -22.75
N CYS A 394 5.16 30.46 -22.27
CA CYS A 394 4.20 29.70 -23.06
C CYS A 394 2.93 30.54 -23.31
N ASN A 395 2.45 30.53 -24.56
CA ASN A 395 1.17 31.11 -24.87
C ASN A 395 0.04 30.25 -24.28
N TYR A 396 -0.98 30.92 -23.74
CA TYR A 396 -2.15 30.24 -23.23
C TYR A 396 -3.44 31.00 -23.54
N LYS A 397 -4.55 30.27 -23.54
CA LYS A 397 -5.90 30.79 -23.65
C LYS A 397 -6.73 30.26 -22.51
N LYS A 398 -7.51 31.10 -21.86
CA LYS A 398 -8.49 30.73 -20.85
C LYS A 398 -9.89 31.10 -21.36
N ASP A 399 -10.82 30.17 -21.25
CA ASP A 399 -12.23 30.34 -21.56
C ASP A 399 -13.13 29.56 -20.57
N SER A 400 -14.42 29.48 -20.87
CA SER A 400 -15.39 28.76 -20.03
C SER A 400 -15.13 27.25 -19.94
N ASN A 401 -14.34 26.66 -20.85
CA ASN A 401 -14.03 25.24 -20.90
C ASN A 401 -12.73 24.89 -20.16
N GLY A 402 -11.99 25.90 -19.70
CA GLY A 402 -10.74 25.72 -18.98
C GLY A 402 -9.56 26.50 -19.56
N VAL A 403 -8.38 25.92 -19.51
CA VAL A 403 -7.14 26.53 -19.96
C VAL A 403 -6.49 25.66 -21.03
N THR A 404 -6.07 26.31 -22.10
CA THR A 404 -5.29 25.71 -23.18
C THR A 404 -3.91 26.32 -23.19
N VAL A 405 -2.85 25.50 -23.18
CA VAL A 405 -1.45 25.93 -23.24
C VAL A 405 -0.84 25.46 -24.55
N GLN A 406 -0.17 26.37 -25.25
CA GLN A 406 0.61 26.06 -26.45
C GLN A 406 2.06 25.81 -26.07
N LEU A 407 2.60 24.64 -26.40
CA LEU A 407 4.03 24.37 -26.25
C LEU A 407 4.84 25.27 -27.16
N PRO A 408 5.96 25.86 -26.68
CA PRO A 408 6.90 26.55 -27.55
C PRO A 408 7.49 25.60 -28.59
N SER A 409 7.72 26.09 -29.80
CA SER A 409 8.34 25.30 -30.88
C SER A 409 9.81 24.95 -30.60
N SER A 410 10.42 25.57 -29.58
CA SER A 410 11.79 25.33 -29.17
C SER A 410 11.94 24.07 -28.28
N VAL A 411 10.85 23.44 -27.82
CA VAL A 411 10.89 22.26 -26.98
C VAL A 411 10.28 21.04 -27.69
N ASN A 412 10.88 19.88 -27.46
CA ASN A 412 10.44 18.61 -28.00
C ASN A 412 10.36 17.53 -26.90
N PRO A 413 9.15 17.21 -26.39
CA PRO A 413 8.99 16.19 -25.33
C PRO A 413 9.44 14.78 -25.76
N ASP A 414 9.51 14.49 -27.05
CA ASP A 414 9.99 13.20 -27.56
C ASP A 414 11.52 13.07 -27.48
N GLU A 415 12.25 14.18 -27.32
CA GLU A 415 13.69 14.20 -27.06
C GLU A 415 13.99 14.27 -25.56
N GLU A 416 13.37 15.24 -24.85
CA GLU A 416 13.51 15.42 -23.39
C GLU A 416 12.16 15.77 -22.77
N TYR A 417 11.80 15.15 -21.63
CA TYR A 417 10.55 15.51 -20.94
C TYR A 417 10.59 16.94 -20.42
N ILE A 418 9.49 17.63 -20.63
CA ILE A 418 9.36 19.06 -20.33
C ILE A 418 8.48 19.25 -19.11
N ALA A 419 8.93 20.06 -18.16
CA ALA A 419 8.10 20.55 -17.07
C ALA A 419 7.65 21.99 -17.39
N LEU A 420 6.33 22.24 -17.41
CA LEU A 420 5.77 23.59 -17.48
C LEU A 420 5.28 24.00 -16.11
N GLU A 421 5.48 25.28 -15.76
CA GLU A 421 4.86 25.92 -14.58
C GLU A 421 3.68 26.76 -15.02
N ILE A 422 2.51 26.56 -14.36
CA ILE A 422 1.39 27.51 -14.36
C ILE A 422 1.31 28.10 -12.95
N ALA A 423 1.59 29.38 -12.80
CA ALA A 423 1.48 30.08 -11.53
C ALA A 423 0.20 30.93 -11.49
N PHE A 424 -0.41 31.03 -10.31
CA PHE A 424 -1.66 31.76 -10.09
C PHE A 424 -1.50 32.88 -9.06
N ASP A 425 -2.24 33.98 -9.25
CA ASP A 425 -2.44 34.97 -8.23
C ASP A 425 -3.53 34.50 -7.26
N GLY A 426 -3.14 33.73 -6.24
CA GLY A 426 -4.04 33.10 -5.29
C GLY A 426 -4.36 31.65 -5.63
N ALA A 427 -5.49 31.13 -5.19
CA ALA A 427 -5.89 29.77 -5.41
C ALA A 427 -6.47 29.55 -6.83
N TYR A 428 -6.32 28.33 -7.33
CA TYR A 428 -7.01 27.84 -8.52
C TYR A 428 -8.02 26.75 -8.15
N THR A 429 -8.93 26.43 -9.05
CA THR A 429 -9.89 25.34 -8.94
C THR A 429 -9.87 24.48 -10.19
N VAL A 430 -10.11 23.19 -10.00
CA VAL A 430 -10.31 22.20 -11.08
C VAL A 430 -11.71 21.60 -10.94
N PRO A 431 -12.26 20.98 -11.98
CA PRO A 431 -13.53 20.27 -11.87
C PRO A 431 -13.44 19.21 -10.77
N PRO A 432 -14.50 19.03 -10.00
CA PRO A 432 -14.54 17.97 -9.01
C PRO A 432 -14.55 16.60 -9.69
N ILE A 433 -14.10 15.60 -8.93
CA ILE A 433 -14.06 14.21 -9.36
C ILE A 433 -15.39 13.52 -9.08
N ASN A 434 -15.57 12.36 -9.73
CA ASN A 434 -16.72 11.45 -9.49
C ASN A 434 -18.06 12.20 -9.57
N ILE A 435 -18.31 12.88 -10.67
CA ILE A 435 -19.55 13.62 -10.89
C ILE A 435 -20.68 12.64 -11.17
N ILE A 436 -21.69 12.66 -10.30
CA ILE A 436 -22.90 11.84 -10.40
C ILE A 436 -24.09 12.77 -10.65
N PRO A 437 -24.85 12.58 -11.75
CA PRO A 437 -26.10 13.31 -11.94
C PRO A 437 -27.08 13.04 -10.78
N LEU A 438 -27.60 14.09 -10.17
CA LEU A 438 -28.52 13.95 -9.05
C LEU A 438 -29.88 13.46 -9.56
N SER A 439 -30.24 12.24 -9.19
CA SER A 439 -31.54 11.62 -9.49
C SER A 439 -32.39 11.46 -8.23
N LYS A 440 -33.69 11.21 -8.41
CA LYS A 440 -34.56 10.86 -7.31
C LYS A 440 -34.11 9.56 -6.65
N ASN A 441 -34.01 9.59 -5.33
CA ASN A 441 -33.52 8.46 -4.53
C ASN A 441 -32.08 8.06 -4.87
N GLN A 442 -31.24 9.02 -5.27
CA GLN A 442 -29.82 8.77 -5.50
C GLN A 442 -29.18 8.08 -4.29
N ILE A 443 -28.55 6.95 -4.52
CA ILE A 443 -27.81 6.21 -3.50
C ILE A 443 -26.32 6.50 -3.69
N LEU A 444 -25.67 6.91 -2.61
CA LEU A 444 -24.22 7.07 -2.50
C LEU A 444 -23.70 5.98 -1.56
N ASP A 445 -22.83 5.14 -2.07
CA ASP A 445 -22.18 4.06 -1.30
C ASP A 445 -20.79 3.73 -1.88
N ARG A 446 -20.11 2.77 -1.27
CA ARG A 446 -18.76 2.35 -1.66
C ARG A 446 -18.60 1.94 -3.12
N ARG A 447 -19.66 1.52 -3.79
CA ARG A 447 -19.62 1.04 -5.18
C ARG A 447 -19.50 2.18 -6.18
N ASN A 448 -20.09 3.34 -5.86
CA ASN A 448 -20.04 4.53 -6.69
C ASN A 448 -19.24 5.67 -6.09
N ALA A 449 -18.50 5.41 -5.00
CA ALA A 449 -17.58 6.36 -4.40
C ALA A 449 -16.29 6.48 -5.21
N PHE A 450 -15.72 7.69 -5.28
CA PHE A 450 -14.30 7.83 -5.52
C PHE A 450 -13.56 7.43 -4.25
N LYS A 451 -12.59 6.56 -4.40
CA LYS A 451 -11.76 6.06 -3.29
C LYS A 451 -10.34 6.51 -3.53
N TYR A 452 -9.71 7.05 -2.51
CA TYR A 452 -8.27 7.32 -2.55
C TYR A 452 -7.45 6.04 -2.63
N TYR A 453 -8.06 4.93 -2.28
CA TYR A 453 -7.52 3.60 -2.35
C TYR A 453 -8.42 2.70 -3.18
N SER A 454 -7.84 1.98 -4.14
CA SER A 454 -8.55 0.95 -4.88
C SER A 454 -7.85 -0.40 -4.73
N ASN A 455 -8.65 -1.42 -4.58
CA ASN A 455 -8.23 -2.81 -4.62
C ASN A 455 -7.65 -3.15 -6.00
N SER A 456 -6.35 -3.05 -6.17
CA SER A 456 -5.66 -3.45 -7.40
C SER A 456 -5.26 -4.94 -7.40
N GLY A 457 -5.69 -5.73 -6.41
CA GLY A 457 -5.31 -7.13 -6.24
C GLY A 457 -3.98 -7.34 -5.52
N ILE A 458 -3.25 -6.28 -5.20
CA ILE A 458 -2.03 -6.32 -4.39
C ILE A 458 -2.32 -5.57 -3.11
N ASP A 459 -2.81 -6.31 -2.13
CA ASP A 459 -3.27 -5.70 -0.89
C ASP A 459 -2.26 -5.91 0.25
N TYR A 460 -1.37 -4.96 0.39
CA TYR A 460 -0.50 -4.85 1.56
C TYR A 460 -0.98 -3.77 2.54
N SER A 461 -2.23 -3.31 2.42
CA SER A 461 -2.63 -2.05 3.04
C SER A 461 -4.06 -2.02 3.53
N SER A 462 -4.60 -3.16 3.93
CA SER A 462 -5.98 -3.25 4.41
C SER A 462 -6.29 -2.26 5.54
N ARG A 463 -5.33 -1.98 6.41
CA ARG A 463 -5.50 -1.03 7.51
C ARG A 463 -5.83 0.39 7.07
N PHE A 464 -5.42 0.80 5.89
CA PHE A 464 -5.65 2.14 5.39
C PHE A 464 -7.10 2.37 4.92
N GLN A 465 -7.88 1.31 4.78
CA GLN A 465 -9.28 1.42 4.35
C GLN A 465 -10.15 2.20 5.34
N SER A 466 -9.87 2.10 6.64
CA SER A 466 -10.61 2.83 7.67
C SER A 466 -10.25 4.30 7.74
N THR A 467 -9.11 4.71 7.20
CA THR A 467 -8.66 6.09 7.16
C THR A 467 -9.06 6.80 5.87
N ILE A 468 -9.53 6.04 4.87
CA ILE A 468 -9.90 6.55 3.56
C ILE A 468 -11.31 7.12 3.62
N ARG A 469 -11.46 8.32 3.05
CA ARG A 469 -12.76 8.90 2.83
C ARG A 469 -13.32 8.47 1.47
N GLU A 470 -14.62 8.30 1.41
CA GLU A 470 -15.39 8.02 0.21
C GLU A 470 -16.04 9.32 -0.25
N GLU A 471 -15.87 9.66 -1.54
CA GLU A 471 -16.27 10.97 -2.08
C GLU A 471 -17.16 10.83 -3.30
N TRP A 472 -18.08 11.78 -3.42
CA TRP A 472 -18.98 11.97 -4.54
C TRP A 472 -19.14 13.44 -4.84
N THR A 473 -19.47 13.77 -6.09
CA THR A 473 -19.93 15.11 -6.47
C THR A 473 -21.27 14.98 -7.17
N LEU A 474 -22.30 15.50 -6.56
CA LEU A 474 -23.63 15.51 -7.15
C LEU A 474 -23.79 16.71 -8.09
N LEU A 475 -24.33 16.47 -9.28
CA LEU A 475 -24.67 17.50 -10.27
C LEU A 475 -26.18 17.55 -10.48
N PRO A 476 -26.88 18.53 -9.87
CA PRO A 476 -28.32 18.70 -10.02
C PRO A 476 -28.72 19.19 -11.41
N ASP A 477 -29.71 18.58 -12.03
CA ASP A 477 -30.32 19.02 -13.29
C ASP A 477 -31.40 20.10 -13.10
N LYS A 478 -31.86 20.28 -11.86
CA LYS A 478 -32.85 21.29 -11.43
C LYS A 478 -32.61 21.70 -9.99
N ASN A 479 -33.23 22.85 -9.61
CA ASN A 479 -33.26 23.22 -8.20
C ASN A 479 -34.14 22.24 -7.42
N ALA A 480 -33.65 21.79 -6.28
CA ALA A 480 -34.37 20.84 -5.42
C ALA A 480 -34.00 21.07 -3.94
N THR A 481 -34.89 20.69 -3.05
CA THR A 481 -34.59 20.48 -1.63
C THR A 481 -34.78 19.01 -1.34
N LEU A 482 -33.74 18.34 -0.84
CA LEU A 482 -33.76 16.92 -0.54
C LEU A 482 -33.31 16.69 0.89
N THR A 483 -33.85 15.67 1.52
CA THR A 483 -33.45 15.22 2.84
C THR A 483 -32.45 14.06 2.71
N PRO A 484 -31.17 14.26 3.08
CA PRO A 484 -30.23 13.15 3.14
C PRO A 484 -30.63 12.18 4.25
N ALA A 485 -30.56 10.87 3.96
CA ALA A 485 -30.82 9.84 4.95
C ALA A 485 -29.70 8.78 4.93
N LEU A 486 -29.13 8.52 6.08
CA LEU A 486 -28.12 7.49 6.29
C LEU A 486 -28.80 6.16 6.57
N TYR A 487 -28.41 5.13 5.84
CA TYR A 487 -28.86 3.75 6.03
C TYR A 487 -27.66 2.92 6.48
N TYR A 488 -27.77 2.25 7.59
CA TYR A 488 -26.70 1.47 8.20
C TYR A 488 -27.23 0.25 8.93
N THR A 489 -26.38 -0.73 9.18
CA THR A 489 -26.76 -1.98 9.84
C THR A 489 -26.74 -1.85 11.37
N ASN A 490 -27.22 -2.86 12.07
CA ASN A 490 -27.15 -2.91 13.54
C ASN A 490 -25.70 -2.83 14.05
N GLN A 491 -24.73 -3.31 13.30
CA GLN A 491 -23.30 -3.26 13.67
C GLN A 491 -22.75 -1.84 13.73
N GLU A 492 -23.32 -0.94 12.94
CA GLU A 492 -22.90 0.45 12.86
C GLU A 492 -23.66 1.36 13.81
N LYS A 493 -24.70 0.83 14.49
CA LYS A 493 -25.51 1.61 15.41
C LYS A 493 -24.66 2.15 16.55
N GLY A 494 -24.78 3.44 16.81
CA GLY A 494 -23.98 4.15 17.84
C GLY A 494 -22.58 4.59 17.39
N ARG A 495 -22.17 4.27 16.16
CA ARG A 495 -20.88 4.73 15.63
C ARG A 495 -20.96 6.21 15.22
N GLU A 496 -19.82 6.86 15.18
CA GLU A 496 -19.69 8.24 14.73
C GLU A 496 -18.99 8.29 13.37
N ILE A 497 -19.57 9.02 12.43
CA ILE A 497 -18.96 9.34 11.15
C ILE A 497 -18.74 10.85 11.01
N GLU A 498 -17.72 11.25 10.28
CA GLU A 498 -17.57 12.58 9.75
C GLU A 498 -18.23 12.63 8.37
N LEU A 499 -19.26 13.44 8.22
CA LEU A 499 -19.99 13.63 6.97
C LEU A 499 -19.88 15.09 6.53
N SER A 500 -19.43 15.32 5.30
CA SER A 500 -19.43 16.63 4.66
C SER A 500 -20.47 16.69 3.55
N LEU A 501 -21.30 17.71 3.61
CA LEU A 501 -22.28 18.05 2.58
C LEU A 501 -22.01 19.48 2.11
N ASN A 502 -21.57 19.62 0.87
CA ASN A 502 -21.20 20.91 0.26
C ASN A 502 -20.22 21.74 1.11
N GLY A 503 -19.18 21.11 1.62
CA GLY A 503 -18.14 21.75 2.45
C GLY A 503 -18.53 21.98 3.92
N GLN A 504 -19.77 21.69 4.30
CA GLN A 504 -20.19 21.71 5.70
C GLN A 504 -19.99 20.32 6.32
N THR A 505 -18.97 20.22 7.14
CA THR A 505 -18.59 18.96 7.79
C THR A 505 -19.20 18.87 9.19
N LYS A 506 -19.84 17.74 9.50
CA LYS A 506 -20.42 17.43 10.81
C LYS A 506 -20.05 16.02 11.23
N LYS A 507 -19.90 15.84 12.54
CA LYS A 507 -19.87 14.51 13.16
C LYS A 507 -21.29 14.04 13.41
N ILE A 508 -21.60 12.84 12.94
CA ILE A 508 -22.94 12.25 12.99
C ILE A 508 -22.85 10.92 13.73
N ILE A 509 -23.61 10.80 14.82
CA ILE A 509 -23.79 9.52 15.48
C ILE A 509 -24.89 8.74 14.75
N LEU A 510 -24.64 7.47 14.46
CA LEU A 510 -25.57 6.57 13.81
C LEU A 510 -26.58 6.03 14.84
N ASP A 511 -27.48 6.87 15.32
CA ASP A 511 -28.46 6.61 16.37
C ASP A 511 -29.92 6.62 15.85
N GLY A 512 -30.13 6.44 14.54
CA GLY A 512 -31.46 6.35 13.95
C GLY A 512 -32.27 5.18 14.52
N ASP A 513 -33.55 5.38 14.66
CA ASP A 513 -34.50 4.44 15.28
C ASP A 513 -35.44 3.74 14.27
N LYS A 514 -35.53 4.26 13.04
CA LYS A 514 -36.39 3.70 12.01
C LYS A 514 -35.70 2.57 11.28
N GLU A 515 -36.38 1.44 11.19
CA GLU A 515 -35.92 0.25 10.49
C GLU A 515 -36.45 0.15 9.05
N LEU A 516 -35.61 -0.35 8.15
CA LEU A 516 -35.97 -0.76 6.81
C LEU A 516 -35.54 -2.22 6.62
N ILE A 517 -36.49 -3.09 6.29
CA ILE A 517 -36.25 -4.50 6.01
C ILE A 517 -36.20 -4.68 4.50
N LEU A 518 -35.11 -5.20 4.00
CA LEU A 518 -34.92 -5.56 2.59
C LEU A 518 -34.81 -7.09 2.46
N THR A 519 -35.42 -7.63 1.43
CA THR A 519 -35.28 -9.04 1.05
C THR A 519 -34.56 -9.14 -0.29
N ASN A 520 -33.72 -10.18 -0.44
CA ASN A 520 -33.05 -10.47 -1.70
C ASN A 520 -34.01 -11.09 -2.72
N ASN A 521 -33.82 -10.78 -4.00
CA ASN A 521 -34.37 -11.56 -5.08
C ASN A 521 -33.49 -12.77 -5.34
N MET A 522 -33.84 -13.91 -4.75
CA MET A 522 -33.09 -15.17 -4.84
C MET A 522 -33.61 -16.08 -5.97
N ALA A 523 -34.60 -15.65 -6.74
CA ALA A 523 -35.19 -16.45 -7.79
C ALA A 523 -34.14 -16.93 -8.81
N GLU A 524 -34.13 -18.22 -9.11
CA GLU A 524 -33.27 -18.88 -10.09
C GLU A 524 -31.74 -18.80 -9.78
N LEU A 525 -31.33 -18.35 -8.59
CA LEU A 525 -29.96 -18.50 -8.14
C LEU A 525 -29.71 -19.93 -7.66
N THR A 526 -28.58 -20.49 -8.06
CA THR A 526 -28.12 -21.78 -7.53
C THR A 526 -26.80 -21.62 -6.84
N PHE A 527 -26.69 -22.16 -5.63
CA PHE A 527 -25.49 -22.22 -4.83
C PHE A 527 -24.89 -23.61 -4.94
N GLY A 528 -23.64 -23.68 -5.38
CA GLY A 528 -22.89 -24.92 -5.47
C GLY A 528 -22.50 -25.45 -4.09
N GLU A 529 -21.74 -26.54 -4.11
CA GLU A 529 -21.14 -27.14 -2.93
C GLU A 529 -20.16 -26.16 -2.25
N ILE A 530 -20.05 -26.26 -0.94
CA ILE A 530 -19.09 -25.47 -0.18
C ILE A 530 -17.81 -26.28 0.01
N TYR A 531 -16.72 -25.73 -0.44
CA TYR A 531 -15.38 -26.33 -0.31
C TYR A 531 -14.57 -25.59 0.75
N MET A 532 -13.67 -26.33 1.42
CA MET A 532 -12.75 -25.75 2.41
C MET A 532 -11.32 -26.09 2.06
N GLN A 533 -10.40 -25.21 2.41
CA GLN A 533 -8.94 -25.40 2.28
C GLN A 533 -8.21 -24.82 3.52
N GLY A 534 -7.10 -25.44 3.85
CA GLY A 534 -6.28 -25.07 5.00
C GLY A 534 -6.33 -26.12 6.13
N PRO A 535 -5.79 -25.87 7.34
CA PRO A 535 -5.32 -24.55 7.78
C PRO A 535 -3.97 -24.15 7.17
N PHE A 536 -3.77 -22.83 7.02
CA PHE A 536 -2.50 -22.26 6.60
C PHE A 536 -1.91 -21.46 7.77
N PRO A 537 -0.74 -21.84 8.31
CA PRO A 537 0.01 -20.98 9.22
C PRO A 537 0.37 -19.66 8.49
N SER A 538 -0.02 -18.52 9.05
CA SER A 538 0.09 -17.27 8.30
C SER A 538 -0.16 -16.07 9.19
N GLY A 539 0.00 -14.89 8.62
CA GLY A 539 -0.57 -13.64 9.10
C GLY A 539 -2.01 -13.44 8.62
N ILE A 540 -2.61 -12.33 9.06
CA ILE A 540 -3.98 -11.96 8.74
C ILE A 540 -4.16 -11.53 7.28
N ASP A 541 -3.10 -10.93 6.69
CA ASP A 541 -3.09 -10.39 5.34
C ASP A 541 -2.77 -11.46 4.29
N GLY A 542 -3.02 -11.11 3.03
CA GLY A 542 -2.68 -11.93 1.88
C GLY A 542 -3.63 -13.09 1.61
N ILE A 543 -3.48 -13.67 0.44
CA ILE A 543 -4.19 -14.86 -0.03
C ILE A 543 -3.14 -15.90 -0.42
N HIS A 544 -3.31 -17.15 0.04
CA HIS A 544 -2.31 -18.22 -0.12
C HIS A 544 -2.29 -18.88 -1.49
N GLY A 545 -3.18 -18.52 -2.39
CA GLY A 545 -3.29 -19.05 -3.74
C GLY A 545 -4.10 -18.15 -4.65
N ASP A 546 -4.55 -18.68 -5.78
CA ASP A 546 -5.37 -17.93 -6.73
C ASP A 546 -6.68 -17.46 -6.08
N SER A 547 -7.05 -16.20 -6.29
CA SER A 547 -8.28 -15.62 -5.76
C SER A 547 -9.49 -15.77 -6.68
N TYR A 548 -9.29 -16.26 -7.91
CA TYR A 548 -10.30 -16.47 -8.93
C TYR A 548 -9.91 -17.60 -9.88
N ASN A 549 -10.88 -18.16 -10.61
CA ASN A 549 -10.74 -19.35 -11.46
C ASN A 549 -10.24 -20.58 -10.69
N ILE A 550 -10.69 -20.69 -9.44
CA ILE A 550 -10.36 -21.81 -8.56
C ILE A 550 -11.07 -23.06 -9.09
N VAL A 551 -10.31 -24.12 -9.29
CA VAL A 551 -10.82 -25.44 -9.67
C VAL A 551 -10.63 -26.39 -8.48
N PRO A 552 -11.72 -26.84 -7.79
CA PRO A 552 -11.60 -27.59 -6.55
C PRO A 552 -10.76 -28.86 -6.64
N SER A 553 -10.75 -29.54 -7.79
CA SER A 553 -9.99 -30.76 -8.03
C SER A 553 -8.52 -30.53 -8.37
N LYS A 554 -8.06 -29.28 -8.46
CA LYS A 554 -6.65 -28.96 -8.71
C LYS A 554 -5.97 -28.48 -7.42
N PRO A 555 -4.65 -28.68 -7.31
CA PRO A 555 -3.85 -28.11 -6.23
C PRO A 555 -4.05 -26.59 -6.13
N TRP A 556 -4.17 -26.07 -4.92
CA TRP A 556 -4.33 -24.67 -4.64
C TRP A 556 -3.45 -24.23 -3.48
N GLY A 557 -2.91 -23.04 -3.59
CA GLY A 557 -2.00 -22.49 -2.59
C GLY A 557 -0.63 -23.19 -2.60
N HIS A 558 0.26 -22.74 -1.76
CA HIS A 558 1.64 -23.24 -1.72
C HIS A 558 1.78 -24.61 -1.06
N ASN A 559 0.78 -25.13 -0.34
CA ASN A 559 0.77 -26.49 0.19
C ASN A 559 0.34 -27.54 -0.84
N ASN A 560 -0.04 -27.12 -2.05
CA ASN A 560 -0.47 -27.97 -3.16
C ASN A 560 -1.62 -28.95 -2.83
N ASN A 561 -2.42 -28.69 -1.81
CA ASN A 561 -3.58 -29.51 -1.51
C ASN A 561 -4.77 -29.14 -2.40
N VAL A 562 -5.63 -30.11 -2.69
CA VAL A 562 -6.93 -29.87 -3.35
C VAL A 562 -7.96 -29.39 -2.32
N TRP A 563 -9.03 -28.76 -2.80
CA TRP A 563 -10.12 -28.34 -1.95
C TRP A 563 -10.95 -29.52 -1.46
N GLU A 564 -11.29 -29.52 -0.19
CA GLU A 564 -12.08 -30.55 0.44
C GLU A 564 -13.56 -30.15 0.38
N PRO A 565 -14.47 -30.99 -0.19
CA PRO A 565 -15.88 -30.74 -0.13
C PRO A 565 -16.36 -30.87 1.33
N THR A 566 -17.30 -30.00 1.71
CA THR A 566 -17.90 -30.03 3.04
C THR A 566 -19.37 -30.46 2.96
N ASN A 567 -19.95 -30.84 4.08
CA ASN A 567 -21.39 -31.02 4.21
C ASN A 567 -22.10 -29.74 4.67
N TRP A 568 -21.41 -28.60 4.60
CA TRP A 568 -21.91 -27.30 5.07
C TRP A 568 -23.03 -26.79 4.15
N LYS A 569 -23.93 -26.02 4.74
CA LYS A 569 -25.03 -25.38 4.03
C LYS A 569 -25.08 -23.90 4.33
N ASN A 570 -25.57 -23.12 3.37
CA ASN A 570 -25.90 -21.72 3.61
C ASN A 570 -27.00 -21.61 4.68
N ASN A 571 -26.99 -20.53 5.41
CA ASN A 571 -27.94 -20.22 6.48
C ASN A 571 -27.78 -21.09 7.76
N GLU A 572 -26.70 -21.83 7.85
CA GLU A 572 -26.31 -22.59 9.04
C GLU A 572 -24.99 -22.05 9.61
N ILE A 573 -24.84 -22.14 10.93
CA ILE A 573 -23.58 -21.78 11.61
C ILE A 573 -22.68 -23.01 11.62
N HIS A 574 -21.50 -22.86 11.10
CA HIS A 574 -20.48 -23.89 11.06
C HIS A 574 -19.29 -23.51 11.95
N LYS A 575 -18.59 -24.54 12.42
CA LYS A 575 -17.38 -24.41 13.22
C LYS A 575 -16.28 -25.23 12.60
N CYS A 576 -15.08 -24.70 12.58
CA CYS A 576 -13.90 -25.43 12.14
C CYS A 576 -12.71 -25.17 13.06
N GLU A 577 -11.88 -26.21 13.21
CA GLU A 577 -10.65 -26.08 13.97
C GLU A 577 -9.64 -25.23 13.21
N ALA A 578 -9.04 -24.32 13.92
CA ALA A 578 -7.86 -23.59 13.51
C ALA A 578 -7.13 -23.12 14.76
N GLU A 579 -5.85 -23.38 14.82
CA GLU A 579 -5.02 -22.83 15.87
C GLU A 579 -4.84 -21.31 15.69
N ARG A 580 -4.32 -20.69 16.72
CA ARG A 580 -3.97 -19.27 16.67
C ARG A 580 -3.03 -18.98 15.50
N SER A 581 -3.22 -17.86 14.83
CA SER A 581 -2.46 -17.46 13.65
C SER A 581 -2.55 -18.45 12.47
N GLN A 582 -3.73 -19.06 12.28
CA GLN A 582 -4.03 -19.89 11.13
C GLN A 582 -5.23 -19.36 10.35
N ALA A 583 -5.16 -19.53 9.03
CA ALA A 583 -6.23 -19.18 8.10
C ALA A 583 -6.90 -20.43 7.51
N ARG A 584 -8.22 -20.36 7.31
CA ARG A 584 -8.98 -21.29 6.47
C ARG A 584 -9.70 -20.52 5.36
N TYR A 585 -9.88 -21.21 4.26
CA TYR A 585 -10.59 -20.67 3.11
C TYR A 585 -11.84 -21.49 2.83
N ILE A 586 -12.90 -20.79 2.50
CA ILE A 586 -14.20 -21.36 2.08
C ILE A 586 -14.48 -20.83 0.68
N MET A 587 -14.80 -21.72 -0.24
CA MET A 587 -15.15 -21.37 -1.61
C MET A 587 -16.51 -21.95 -1.97
N GLN A 588 -17.34 -21.13 -2.62
CA GLN A 588 -18.63 -21.55 -3.14
C GLN A 588 -18.88 -20.91 -4.51
N GLU A 589 -19.37 -21.70 -5.45
CA GLU A 589 -19.85 -21.20 -6.74
C GLU A 589 -21.30 -20.74 -6.62
N ILE A 590 -21.60 -19.60 -7.25
CA ILE A 590 -22.97 -19.03 -7.32
C ILE A 590 -23.29 -18.83 -8.80
N ASN A 591 -24.32 -19.54 -9.29
CA ASN A 591 -24.75 -19.39 -10.66
C ASN A 591 -25.96 -18.45 -10.76
N SER A 592 -25.82 -17.41 -11.58
CA SER A 592 -26.85 -16.38 -11.77
C SER A 592 -27.32 -16.34 -13.22
N PRO A 593 -28.64 -16.32 -13.47
CA PRO A 593 -29.19 -16.26 -14.83
C PRO A 593 -28.98 -14.89 -15.51
N ASN A 594 -28.72 -13.85 -14.73
CA ASN A 594 -28.49 -12.48 -15.21
C ASN A 594 -27.57 -11.71 -14.26
N ASP A 595 -27.11 -10.56 -14.71
CA ASP A 595 -26.38 -9.62 -13.84
C ASP A 595 -27.35 -9.09 -12.79
N ARG A 596 -27.00 -9.26 -11.50
CA ARG A 596 -27.80 -8.77 -10.37
C ARG A 596 -26.95 -8.56 -9.13
N GLN A 597 -27.46 -7.79 -8.20
CA GLN A 597 -26.87 -7.66 -6.87
C GLN A 597 -27.73 -8.36 -5.83
N ILE A 598 -27.09 -9.09 -4.92
CA ILE A 598 -27.71 -9.61 -3.70
C ILE A 598 -26.91 -9.18 -2.48
N LEU A 599 -27.57 -9.11 -1.34
CA LEU A 599 -26.91 -8.91 -0.05
C LEU A 599 -26.79 -10.26 0.65
N VAL A 600 -25.60 -10.60 1.07
CA VAL A 600 -25.34 -11.78 1.92
C VAL A 600 -24.74 -11.33 3.25
N SER A 601 -24.93 -12.15 4.26
CA SER A 601 -24.30 -11.93 5.55
C SER A 601 -23.26 -13.01 5.79
N ILE A 602 -22.01 -12.58 5.99
CA ILE A 602 -20.89 -13.46 6.37
C ILE A 602 -20.67 -13.28 7.88
N THR A 603 -21.00 -14.30 8.65
CA THR A 603 -20.68 -14.32 10.08
C THR A 603 -19.30 -14.93 10.27
N SER A 604 -18.46 -14.27 11.03
CA SER A 604 -17.11 -14.78 11.34
C SER A 604 -16.75 -14.52 12.81
N GLY A 605 -16.12 -15.50 13.45
CA GLY A 605 -15.67 -15.41 14.83
C GLY A 605 -14.44 -14.51 14.99
N ASP A 606 -13.68 -14.30 13.92
CA ASP A 606 -12.46 -13.49 13.95
C ASP A 606 -12.28 -12.74 12.62
N ALA A 607 -11.05 -12.41 12.22
CA ALA A 607 -10.80 -11.66 11.00
C ALA A 607 -11.33 -12.38 9.75
N VAL A 608 -11.88 -11.63 8.81
CA VAL A 608 -12.48 -12.17 7.58
C VAL A 608 -12.18 -11.31 6.37
N THR A 609 -11.83 -11.95 5.26
CA THR A 609 -11.74 -11.36 3.93
C THR A 609 -12.74 -12.04 3.02
N VAL A 610 -13.52 -11.27 2.26
CA VAL A 610 -14.51 -11.79 1.31
C VAL A 610 -14.19 -11.29 -0.08
N LEU A 611 -14.08 -12.22 -1.02
CA LEU A 611 -13.85 -11.93 -2.44
C LEU A 611 -14.96 -12.50 -3.29
N LEU A 612 -15.31 -11.79 -4.35
CA LEU A 612 -16.16 -12.28 -5.43
C LEU A 612 -15.42 -12.13 -6.75
N ASN A 613 -15.25 -13.24 -7.48
CA ASN A 613 -14.55 -13.27 -8.77
C ASN A 613 -13.15 -12.60 -8.68
N GLY A 614 -12.41 -12.87 -7.60
CA GLY A 614 -11.10 -12.30 -7.31
C GLY A 614 -11.08 -10.86 -6.77
N LYS A 615 -12.21 -10.17 -6.76
CA LYS A 615 -12.30 -8.81 -6.23
C LYS A 615 -12.65 -8.84 -4.75
N ILE A 616 -11.83 -8.20 -3.92
CA ILE A 616 -12.10 -8.04 -2.49
C ILE A 616 -13.32 -7.13 -2.30
N LEU A 617 -14.31 -7.62 -1.56
CA LEU A 617 -15.54 -6.91 -1.21
C LEU A 617 -15.56 -6.50 0.27
N LEU A 618 -14.89 -7.28 1.12
CA LEU A 618 -14.79 -7.02 2.55
C LEU A 618 -13.41 -7.42 3.05
N LEU A 619 -12.80 -6.52 3.80
CA LEU A 619 -11.69 -6.78 4.71
C LEU A 619 -12.13 -6.35 6.10
N ASN A 620 -12.25 -7.28 7.02
CA ASN A 620 -12.53 -6.99 8.42
C ASN A 620 -11.49 -7.71 9.28
N ASN A 621 -10.37 -7.05 9.45
CA ASN A 621 -9.21 -7.55 10.18
C ASN A 621 -9.28 -7.17 11.67
N ASN A 622 -10.47 -7.01 12.23
CA ASN A 622 -10.61 -6.71 13.65
C ASN A 622 -10.30 -7.95 14.50
N PRO A 623 -9.10 -8.05 15.11
CA PRO A 623 -8.68 -9.23 15.87
C PRO A 623 -9.22 -9.25 17.31
N PHE A 624 -9.92 -8.21 17.76
CA PHE A 624 -10.38 -8.06 19.13
C PHE A 624 -11.87 -8.37 19.28
N LYS A 625 -12.44 -9.17 18.40
CA LYS A 625 -13.83 -9.60 18.51
C LYS A 625 -13.99 -10.56 19.69
N LYS A 626 -14.95 -10.27 20.57
CA LYS A 626 -15.33 -11.18 21.66
C LYS A 626 -16.30 -12.24 21.21
N GLU A 627 -17.12 -11.92 20.18
CA GLU A 627 -18.17 -12.76 19.63
C GLU A 627 -18.13 -12.74 18.11
N ALA A 628 -18.72 -13.75 17.50
CA ALA A 628 -18.85 -13.79 16.04
C ALA A 628 -19.69 -12.60 15.53
N ILE A 629 -19.17 -11.90 14.54
CA ILE A 629 -19.78 -10.71 13.97
C ILE A 629 -20.33 -11.04 12.58
N GLN A 630 -21.55 -10.58 12.34
CA GLN A 630 -22.20 -10.65 11.05
C GLN A 630 -21.78 -9.48 10.16
N ASN A 631 -21.16 -9.77 9.03
CA ASN A 631 -20.74 -8.77 8.04
C ASN A 631 -21.68 -8.84 6.84
N ILE A 632 -22.33 -7.74 6.49
CA ILE A 632 -23.21 -7.67 5.31
C ILE A 632 -22.36 -7.27 4.10
N VAL A 633 -22.44 -8.06 3.04
CA VAL A 633 -21.67 -7.88 1.81
C VAL A 633 -22.61 -7.86 0.61
N ALA A 634 -22.42 -6.87 -0.28
CA ALA A 634 -23.09 -6.84 -1.56
C ALA A 634 -22.32 -7.68 -2.58
N LEU A 635 -22.95 -8.69 -3.14
CA LEU A 635 -22.42 -9.51 -4.23
C LEU A 635 -22.98 -9.00 -5.57
N ASP A 636 -22.14 -8.39 -6.39
CA ASP A 636 -22.47 -7.99 -7.76
C ASP A 636 -22.28 -9.18 -8.70
N LEU A 637 -23.26 -10.08 -8.73
CA LEU A 637 -23.22 -11.29 -9.53
C LEU A 637 -23.29 -10.98 -11.03
N LYS A 638 -22.45 -11.63 -11.79
CA LYS A 638 -22.50 -11.65 -13.25
C LYS A 638 -23.32 -12.84 -13.73
N LYS A 639 -23.90 -12.71 -14.92
CA LYS A 639 -24.58 -13.83 -15.58
C LYS A 639 -23.60 -15.00 -15.73
N GLY A 640 -24.01 -16.19 -15.30
CA GLY A 640 -23.20 -17.41 -15.27
C GLY A 640 -22.62 -17.68 -13.88
N THR A 641 -21.50 -18.39 -13.85
CA THR A 641 -20.83 -18.83 -12.62
C THR A 641 -20.03 -17.69 -12.01
N ASN A 642 -20.24 -17.45 -10.72
CA ASN A 642 -19.44 -16.54 -9.89
C ASN A 642 -18.78 -17.35 -8.77
N GLN A 643 -17.58 -16.99 -8.36
CA GLN A 643 -16.86 -17.64 -7.26
C GLN A 643 -16.78 -16.72 -6.06
N LEU A 644 -17.41 -17.13 -4.96
CA LEU A 644 -17.31 -16.51 -3.64
C LEU A 644 -16.18 -17.21 -2.88
N LEU A 645 -15.15 -16.45 -2.52
CA LEU A 645 -14.04 -16.92 -1.69
C LEU A 645 -14.06 -16.17 -0.37
N VAL A 646 -14.06 -16.90 0.74
CA VAL A 646 -14.04 -16.33 2.09
C VAL A 646 -12.80 -16.86 2.81
N LYS A 647 -11.88 -15.99 3.19
CA LYS A 647 -10.79 -16.28 4.12
C LYS A 647 -11.26 -15.95 5.53
N VAL A 648 -11.12 -16.87 6.45
CA VAL A 648 -11.24 -16.61 7.89
C VAL A 648 -9.91 -16.86 8.55
N PHE A 649 -9.49 -15.95 9.42
CA PHE A 649 -8.20 -16.00 10.10
C PHE A 649 -8.41 -15.98 11.60
N ASN A 650 -7.79 -16.93 12.30
CA ASN A 650 -7.90 -17.05 13.74
C ASN A 650 -6.82 -16.23 14.45
N CYS A 651 -7.21 -15.11 15.07
CA CYS A 651 -6.32 -14.34 15.94
C CYS A 651 -6.34 -14.86 17.38
N PHE A 652 -7.53 -15.08 17.94
CA PHE A 652 -7.69 -15.30 19.39
C PHE A 652 -8.71 -16.37 19.77
N GLN A 653 -9.47 -16.91 18.83
CA GLN A 653 -10.52 -17.88 19.13
C GLN A 653 -9.94 -19.28 19.32
N LYS A 654 -10.67 -20.16 20.00
CA LYS A 654 -10.33 -21.58 20.12
C LYS A 654 -10.76 -22.38 18.88
N GLU A 655 -11.80 -21.89 18.21
CA GLU A 655 -12.32 -22.44 16.96
C GLU A 655 -12.89 -21.31 16.12
N LEU A 656 -12.87 -21.44 14.81
CA LEU A 656 -13.46 -20.47 13.91
C LEU A 656 -14.95 -20.76 13.72
N THR A 657 -15.78 -19.75 13.94
CA THR A 657 -17.21 -19.76 13.61
C THR A 657 -17.41 -19.06 12.28
N ILE A 658 -18.15 -19.68 11.36
CA ILE A 658 -18.50 -19.13 10.07
C ILE A 658 -19.93 -19.45 9.68
N ALA A 659 -20.60 -18.50 9.03
CA ALA A 659 -21.87 -18.73 8.34
C ALA A 659 -21.96 -17.84 7.10
N ILE A 660 -22.53 -18.37 6.03
CA ILE A 660 -22.91 -17.64 4.82
C ILE A 660 -24.45 -17.63 4.79
N ASN A 661 -25.04 -16.48 5.08
CA ASN A 661 -26.49 -16.36 5.14
C ASN A 661 -26.99 -15.58 3.92
N THR A 662 -27.84 -16.19 3.15
CA THR A 662 -28.29 -15.70 1.85
C THR A 662 -29.75 -15.21 1.84
N ASP A 663 -30.60 -15.71 2.74
CA ASP A 663 -32.03 -15.47 2.80
C ASP A 663 -32.52 -14.73 4.05
N ILE A 664 -31.56 -14.24 4.87
CA ILE A 664 -31.90 -13.43 6.02
C ILE A 664 -32.34 -12.03 5.55
N PRO A 665 -33.44 -11.49 6.05
CA PRO A 665 -33.80 -10.09 5.81
C PRO A 665 -32.70 -9.16 6.28
N GLN A 666 -32.32 -8.24 5.43
CA GLN A 666 -31.32 -7.24 5.79
C GLN A 666 -32.01 -6.08 6.49
N ILE A 667 -31.62 -5.84 7.75
CA ILE A 667 -32.19 -4.78 8.57
C ILE A 667 -31.28 -3.58 8.56
N PHE A 668 -31.81 -2.45 8.09
CA PHE A 668 -31.13 -1.16 8.12
C PHE A 668 -31.84 -0.20 9.06
N TYR A 669 -31.06 0.51 9.85
CA TYR A 669 -31.52 1.68 10.58
C TYR A 669 -31.43 2.91 9.70
N ILE A 670 -32.30 3.89 9.90
CA ILE A 670 -32.39 5.07 9.07
C ILE A 670 -32.26 6.31 9.97
N LYS A 671 -31.23 7.13 9.68
CA LYS A 671 -31.12 8.45 10.28
C LYS A 671 -31.30 9.51 9.20
N LYS A 672 -32.41 10.24 9.28
CA LYS A 672 -32.63 11.43 8.44
C LYS A 672 -31.82 12.60 8.97
N LEU A 673 -31.29 13.40 8.04
CA LEU A 673 -30.56 14.63 8.33
C LEU A 673 -31.41 15.84 7.96
N GLU A 674 -30.89 17.04 8.24
CA GLU A 674 -31.55 18.27 7.83
C GLU A 674 -31.62 18.37 6.30
N PRO A 675 -32.73 18.93 5.76
CA PRO A 675 -32.86 19.15 4.32
C PRO A 675 -31.76 20.04 3.76
N VAL A 676 -31.24 19.68 2.60
CA VAL A 676 -30.23 20.45 1.88
C VAL A 676 -30.76 20.96 0.55
N ARG A 677 -30.34 22.18 0.17
CA ARG A 677 -30.76 22.82 -1.08
C ARG A 677 -29.73 22.56 -2.16
N PHE A 678 -30.21 22.11 -3.30
CA PHE A 678 -29.44 21.90 -4.52
C PHE A 678 -29.83 22.95 -5.55
N ARG A 679 -28.83 23.52 -6.23
CA ARG A 679 -29.03 24.45 -7.32
C ARG A 679 -28.65 23.81 -8.65
N LYS A 680 -29.44 24.01 -9.67
CA LYS A 680 -29.20 23.49 -11.01
C LYS A 680 -27.81 23.88 -11.51
N GLY A 681 -27.03 22.84 -11.94
CA GLY A 681 -25.71 23.01 -12.54
C GLY A 681 -24.60 23.36 -11.56
N GLU A 682 -24.88 23.51 -10.25
CA GLU A 682 -23.86 23.70 -9.24
C GLU A 682 -23.38 22.34 -8.70
N TYR A 683 -22.07 22.17 -8.61
CA TYR A 683 -21.47 20.99 -8.02
C TYR A 683 -21.74 20.94 -6.51
N PHE A 684 -22.16 19.78 -6.03
CA PHE A 684 -22.43 19.54 -4.62
C PHE A 684 -21.55 18.39 -4.12
N PRO A 685 -20.35 18.68 -3.54
CA PRO A 685 -19.45 17.67 -3.02
C PRO A 685 -19.98 17.03 -1.75
N VAL A 686 -19.82 15.74 -1.67
CA VAL A 686 -20.19 14.88 -0.53
C VAL A 686 -19.01 13.98 -0.19
N TYR A 687 -18.65 13.88 1.06
CA TYR A 687 -17.77 12.82 1.53
C TYR A 687 -18.15 12.34 2.92
N TRP A 688 -17.73 11.15 3.24
CA TRP A 688 -17.74 10.65 4.60
C TRP A 688 -16.50 9.83 4.93
N LYS A 689 -16.22 9.71 6.24
CA LYS A 689 -15.25 8.77 6.82
C LYS A 689 -15.69 8.39 8.23
N LEU A 690 -15.14 7.29 8.75
CA LEU A 690 -15.33 6.92 10.15
C LEU A 690 -14.52 7.87 11.05
N SER A 691 -15.16 8.51 12.04
CA SER A 691 -14.50 9.50 12.92
C SER A 691 -13.53 8.87 13.90
N ASN A 692 -13.95 7.76 14.51
CA ASN A 692 -13.22 7.07 15.56
C ASN A 692 -13.16 5.58 15.26
N PRO A 693 -12.27 5.12 14.38
CA PRO A 693 -12.07 3.69 14.15
C PRO A 693 -11.51 3.04 15.44
N ARG A 694 -12.07 1.90 15.85
CA ARG A 694 -11.62 1.14 17.02
C ARG A 694 -10.28 0.48 16.79
N THR A 695 -10.03 0.14 15.53
CA THR A 695 -8.76 -0.38 15.05
C THR A 695 -8.39 0.31 13.73
N PRO A 696 -7.12 0.33 13.33
CA PRO A 696 -6.71 0.88 12.03
C PRO A 696 -7.42 0.27 10.82
N HIS A 697 -8.03 -0.91 10.98
CA HIS A 697 -8.66 -1.70 9.91
C HIS A 697 -10.17 -1.58 9.85
N GLU A 698 -10.76 -0.86 10.80
CA GLU A 698 -12.22 -0.86 10.92
C GLU A 698 -12.86 -0.07 9.80
N THR A 699 -13.72 -0.72 9.05
CA THR A 699 -14.54 -0.12 7.99
C THR A 699 -16.03 -0.21 8.34
N LEU A 700 -16.83 0.72 7.85
CA LEU A 700 -18.29 0.64 7.96
C LEU A 700 -18.83 -0.43 7.00
N ASN A 701 -19.79 -1.24 7.48
CA ASN A 701 -20.50 -2.19 6.65
C ASN A 701 -21.63 -1.50 5.88
N LEU A 702 -21.49 -1.45 4.55
CA LEU A 702 -22.51 -0.97 3.61
C LEU A 702 -23.39 0.21 4.09
N PRO A 703 -22.85 1.27 4.68
CA PRO A 703 -23.65 2.45 4.92
C PRO A 703 -24.01 3.08 3.57
N ASN A 704 -25.25 3.51 3.44
CA ASN A 704 -25.73 4.20 2.25
C ASN A 704 -26.24 5.58 2.65
N LEU A 705 -25.93 6.59 1.84
CA LEU A 705 -26.56 7.89 1.92
C LEU A 705 -27.54 8.04 0.76
N LYS A 706 -28.82 8.18 1.06
CA LYS A 706 -29.87 8.44 0.05
C LYS A 706 -30.30 9.89 0.10
N MET A 707 -30.48 10.49 -1.07
CA MET A 707 -31.12 11.77 -1.23
C MET A 707 -32.63 11.56 -1.46
N ILE A 708 -33.43 11.84 -0.45
CA ILE A 708 -34.88 11.61 -0.46
C ILE A 708 -35.59 12.92 -0.81
N TYR A 709 -36.51 12.87 -1.80
CA TYR A 709 -37.46 13.96 -2.03
C TYR A 709 -38.54 13.90 -0.95
N GLU A 710 -38.83 15.03 -0.35
CA GLU A 710 -40.01 15.22 0.50
C GLU A 710 -41.29 15.27 -0.32
#